data_b92a9a199078c563730f874b2f76391c
#
_entry.id   b92a9a199078c563730f874b2f76391c
#
_cell.length_a   1.000
_cell.length_b   1.000
_cell.length_c   1.000
_cell.angle_alpha   90.00
_cell.angle_beta   90.00
_cell.angle_gamma   90.00
#
_symmetry.space_group_name_H-M   'P 1'
#
loop_
_entity.id
_entity.type
_entity.pdbx_description
1 polymer ?
#
loop_
_entity_poly.entity_id
_entity_poly.type
_entity_poly.pdbx_seq_one_letter_code
_entity_poly.pdbx_strand_id
1 'polypeptide(L)'
;MQEFDRRGIEAEIGKLTIDPLDGLVARNVRVYSDNTRTSLVASINNITLDIDLVKLLRKKQFLNSVEFRDTNIFLPIDPNLEKSEKIKITDLKARVRVPGKSIEIENANCLLNGIQINLTGSLIQKDNIDSSFLTKNFGNQDSEKLQKRRSLLTTVIKELKKINYDYQNPPTITLKVVANLNEPEKTIANIDLYGENISRQGSSYQINVLDIESEYENGNLAFKKINIQDRLGELNGNAQWIMDDSTLPFNLKSSIDITELTKSFTNSKLLEDSLFIDPPEITASGHLKFKNTEGNTKPFIKIFGSIECNRMILKDTLFEGGVTNFSYDDSKIYLRNLSLAHESGTLSGNYLQNEFKEFQFDAELKMDPRTFTPFMDKVPDFVNKLELPNNPAIDVKIKGTGNFNDPKTVNTIGTFTLGSCKYNGTPLTAATGKIQSSKESITLTDFRLDREEGYLSGNKAVININNGLVNLHQINGKVYPDKAASYFSSEVNKALTKYQFKAPPFITLNGLVDTKNNLQTDLDFTFISKSTLNTELLEKRLVIDNPKGTVKINGENLDVALEGEFVGGVFKHIGSINLSAKEKHYNGRIQADNFQFGDLVNTFDFKSKTNGIVGGDVGFKIPIDEPKKWDGEGNISLTQGNVFAIPILGPISPIISSVLLEPKAGYSIAKSAKATFKTRNGLMNLIDFQALTPSFLLRSNGYINLVDQKINLEAEMNARGHLNLVGWPLSRLLRYKGTGLLSEPKWEPINFSVPRGIIADGEKLLKSSNPAEIIPEAIGIIPNTIQNSIKALESLTLPNQSKRNFNPKDNPKESVE
;
A
#
# COMPACT_ATOMS: atom_id res chain seq x y z
N MET A 1 -39.50 22.36 71.20
CA MET A 1 -38.96 23.66 70.69
C MET A 1 -37.71 24.08 71.43
N GLN A 2 -37.70 24.26 72.75
CA GLN A 2 -36.49 24.76 73.49
C GLN A 2 -35.24 23.92 73.31
N GLU A 3 -35.31 22.58 73.02
CA GLU A 3 -34.18 21.74 72.81
C GLU A 3 -33.67 21.87 71.40
N PHE A 4 -34.50 22.11 70.37
CA PHE A 4 -34.09 22.42 69.01
C PHE A 4 -33.39 23.77 68.92
N ASP A 5 -33.95 24.79 69.63
CA ASP A 5 -33.35 26.12 69.71
C ASP A 5 -31.99 26.11 70.39
N ARG A 6 -31.78 25.27 71.42
CA ARG A 6 -30.50 25.07 72.12
C ARG A 6 -29.42 24.48 71.16
N ARG A 7 -29.89 23.71 70.16
CA ARG A 7 -28.96 23.05 69.16
C ARG A 7 -28.86 23.82 67.88
N GLY A 8 -29.44 25.01 67.82
CA GLY A 8 -29.41 25.84 66.60
C GLY A 8 -30.16 25.23 65.42
N ILE A 9 -31.13 24.38 65.72
CA ILE A 9 -31.98 23.72 64.69
C ILE A 9 -33.33 24.46 64.70
N GLU A 10 -33.64 25.14 63.62
CA GLU A 10 -34.96 25.72 63.39
C GLU A 10 -35.96 24.65 62.87
N ALA A 11 -36.99 24.37 63.70
CA ALA A 11 -37.95 23.34 63.32
C ALA A 11 -39.40 23.83 63.63
N GLU A 12 -40.33 23.37 62.84
CA GLU A 12 -41.76 23.59 62.95
C GLU A 12 -42.47 22.22 63.05
N ILE A 13 -43.29 22.03 64.05
CA ILE A 13 -44.07 20.82 64.28
C ILE A 13 -45.58 21.17 64.14
N GLY A 14 -46.23 20.61 63.11
CA GLY A 14 -47.60 20.87 62.84
C GLY A 14 -48.55 20.30 63.88
N LYS A 15 -48.33 19.02 64.28
CA LYS A 15 -49.12 18.36 65.31
C LYS A 15 -48.32 17.36 66.11
N LEU A 16 -48.44 17.38 67.42
CA LEU A 16 -47.85 16.45 68.35
C LEU A 16 -49.01 15.70 69.08
N THR A 17 -48.98 14.37 69.05
CA THR A 17 -49.97 13.51 69.67
C THR A 17 -49.35 12.39 70.47
N ILE A 18 -49.94 12.01 71.59
CA ILE A 18 -49.55 10.82 72.33
C ILE A 18 -50.59 9.74 71.94
N ASP A 19 -50.05 8.66 71.32
CA ASP A 19 -50.85 7.48 70.96
C ASP A 19 -50.55 6.37 71.96
N PRO A 20 -51.56 5.74 72.60
CA PRO A 20 -51.34 4.71 73.62
C PRO A 20 -50.60 3.47 73.05
N LEU A 21 -50.74 3.17 71.73
CA LEU A 21 -50.13 2.03 71.08
C LEU A 21 -48.84 2.38 70.37
N ASP A 22 -48.73 3.59 69.80
CA ASP A 22 -47.60 4.01 68.92
C ASP A 22 -46.65 4.98 69.69
N GLY A 23 -46.98 5.43 70.83
CA GLY A 23 -46.15 6.35 71.63
C GLY A 23 -46.32 7.84 71.25
N LEU A 24 -45.28 8.61 71.16
CA LEU A 24 -45.30 10.00 70.77
C LEU A 24 -45.24 10.15 69.26
N VAL A 25 -46.25 10.77 68.66
CA VAL A 25 -46.35 10.97 67.23
C VAL A 25 -46.29 12.43 66.89
N ALA A 26 -45.23 12.88 66.18
CA ALA A 26 -45.14 14.20 65.58
C ALA A 26 -45.46 14.13 64.06
N ARG A 27 -46.42 15.02 63.66
CA ARG A 27 -46.83 15.11 62.27
C ARG A 27 -46.50 16.44 61.61
N ASN A 28 -46.22 16.44 60.33
CA ASN A 28 -45.86 17.65 59.54
C ASN A 28 -44.70 18.44 60.18
N VAL A 29 -43.60 17.73 60.41
CA VAL A 29 -42.40 18.37 60.95
C VAL A 29 -41.59 18.92 59.77
N ARG A 30 -41.20 20.18 59.84
CA ARG A 30 -40.33 20.86 58.87
C ARG A 30 -39.10 21.33 59.62
N VAL A 31 -37.93 21.10 59.00
CA VAL A 31 -36.63 21.49 59.54
C VAL A 31 -35.97 22.42 58.52
N TYR A 32 -35.51 23.58 59.02
CA TYR A 32 -34.90 24.61 58.19
C TYR A 32 -33.43 24.79 58.60
N SER A 33 -32.64 25.29 57.63
CA SER A 33 -31.19 25.48 57.76
C SER A 33 -30.88 26.77 58.59
N ASP A 34 -31.82 27.64 58.63
CA ASP A 34 -31.63 28.97 59.23
C ASP A 34 -32.90 29.50 59.94
N ASN A 35 -32.74 30.50 60.79
CA ASN A 35 -33.83 31.12 61.53
C ASN A 35 -34.80 31.92 60.65
N THR A 36 -34.46 32.20 59.41
CA THR A 36 -35.32 32.89 58.44
C THR A 36 -36.33 31.96 57.78
N ARG A 37 -36.18 30.65 57.96
CA ARG A 37 -37.03 29.61 57.44
C ARG A 37 -37.14 29.60 55.89
N THR A 38 -36.11 30.12 55.20
CA THR A 38 -36.10 30.25 53.76
C THR A 38 -35.66 28.95 53.04
N SER A 39 -34.79 28.18 53.72
CA SER A 39 -34.26 26.92 53.11
C SER A 39 -34.71 25.68 53.93
N LEU A 40 -35.60 24.90 53.33
CA LEU A 40 -36.06 23.63 53.90
C LEU A 40 -34.97 22.56 53.77
N VAL A 41 -34.61 21.95 54.91
CA VAL A 41 -33.65 20.83 54.97
C VAL A 41 -34.37 19.51 55.06
N ALA A 42 -35.46 19.41 55.84
CA ALA A 42 -36.24 18.21 55.92
C ALA A 42 -37.77 18.50 56.04
N SER A 43 -38.54 17.67 55.39
CA SER A 43 -40.00 17.64 55.55
C SER A 43 -40.41 16.20 55.91
N ILE A 44 -40.94 16.06 57.12
CA ILE A 44 -41.27 14.76 57.68
C ILE A 44 -42.78 14.71 57.96
N ASN A 45 -43.44 13.81 57.29
CA ASN A 45 -44.88 13.67 57.40
C ASN A 45 -45.29 13.09 58.77
N ASN A 46 -44.52 12.05 59.18
CA ASN A 46 -44.79 11.37 60.44
C ASN A 46 -43.51 10.85 61.10
N ILE A 47 -43.28 11.26 62.38
CA ILE A 47 -42.28 10.66 63.24
C ILE A 47 -43.05 10.01 64.41
N THR A 48 -42.79 8.71 64.58
CA THR A 48 -43.31 8.00 65.76
C THR A 48 -42.11 7.64 66.66
N LEU A 49 -42.24 7.99 67.91
CA LEU A 49 -41.31 7.67 68.98
C LEU A 49 -41.97 6.65 69.94
N ASP A 50 -41.41 5.41 69.86
CA ASP A 50 -41.86 4.35 70.80
C ASP A 50 -41.15 4.61 72.17
N ILE A 51 -41.91 5.06 73.15
CA ILE A 51 -41.40 5.47 74.42
C ILE A 51 -41.87 4.56 75.50
N ASP A 52 -40.93 3.95 76.25
CA ASP A 52 -41.27 3.22 77.48
C ASP A 52 -41.47 4.21 78.63
N LEU A 53 -42.70 4.50 78.90
CA LEU A 53 -43.09 5.49 79.95
C LEU A 53 -42.61 5.08 81.37
N VAL A 54 -42.50 3.80 81.67
CA VAL A 54 -41.99 3.31 82.99
C VAL A 54 -40.49 3.57 83.10
N LYS A 55 -39.73 3.37 82.04
CA LYS A 55 -38.30 3.70 82.02
C LYS A 55 -38.08 5.22 82.03
N LEU A 56 -38.93 6.01 81.37
CA LEU A 56 -38.87 7.46 81.34
C LEU A 56 -39.00 8.01 82.76
N LEU A 57 -40.03 7.54 83.56
CA LEU A 57 -40.21 7.91 84.96
C LEU A 57 -39.07 7.55 85.88
N ARG A 58 -38.37 6.45 85.59
CA ARG A 58 -37.19 5.94 86.28
C ARG A 58 -35.87 6.57 85.84
N LYS A 59 -35.88 7.59 84.96
CA LYS A 59 -34.73 8.29 84.37
C LYS A 59 -33.74 7.29 83.70
N LYS A 60 -34.20 6.18 83.16
CA LYS A 60 -33.47 5.17 82.37
C LYS A 60 -33.67 5.48 80.93
N GLN A 61 -32.90 4.74 80.03
CA GLN A 61 -33.10 4.86 78.58
C GLN A 61 -34.57 4.49 78.29
N PHE A 62 -35.33 5.40 77.72
CA PHE A 62 -36.80 5.33 77.56
C PHE A 62 -37.23 5.22 76.11
N LEU A 63 -36.33 5.49 75.16
CA LEU A 63 -36.62 5.40 73.70
C LEU A 63 -36.33 3.99 73.22
N ASN A 64 -37.37 3.27 72.77
CA ASN A 64 -37.19 1.94 72.21
C ASN A 64 -36.95 1.99 70.65
N SER A 65 -37.73 2.82 69.95
CA SER A 65 -37.53 2.96 68.46
C SER A 65 -38.04 4.35 68.01
N VAL A 66 -37.51 4.75 66.86
CA VAL A 66 -37.95 5.91 66.08
C VAL A 66 -38.36 5.42 64.69
N GLU A 67 -39.57 5.77 64.28
CA GLU A 67 -40.07 5.47 62.97
C GLU A 67 -40.32 6.74 62.16
N PHE A 68 -39.73 6.83 60.98
CA PHE A 68 -39.93 7.89 60.00
C PHE A 68 -40.84 7.39 58.90
N ARG A 69 -41.83 8.13 58.45
CA ARG A 69 -42.69 7.84 57.33
C ARG A 69 -42.83 9.04 56.40
N ASP A 70 -42.70 8.84 55.11
CA ASP A 70 -42.86 9.83 54.06
C ASP A 70 -42.04 11.09 54.35
N THR A 71 -40.74 10.86 54.52
CA THR A 71 -39.76 11.90 54.92
C THR A 71 -38.90 12.29 53.71
N ASN A 72 -38.83 13.60 53.49
CA ASN A 72 -37.95 14.14 52.45
C ASN A 72 -36.85 14.97 53.12
N ILE A 73 -35.62 14.74 52.71
CA ILE A 73 -34.43 15.41 53.23
C ILE A 73 -33.64 16.03 52.08
N PHE A 74 -33.26 17.30 52.20
CA PHE A 74 -32.54 18.03 51.15
C PHE A 74 -31.27 18.60 51.75
N LEU A 75 -30.15 17.92 51.62
CA LEU A 75 -28.89 18.31 52.20
C LEU A 75 -27.99 18.98 51.16
N PRO A 76 -27.57 20.26 51.35
CA PRO A 76 -26.58 20.85 50.46
C PRO A 76 -25.25 20.12 50.61
N ILE A 77 -24.55 19.82 49.53
CA ILE A 77 -23.21 19.19 49.58
C ILE A 77 -22.21 20.13 50.22
N ASP A 78 -22.31 21.42 49.93
CA ASP A 78 -21.56 22.48 50.60
C ASP A 78 -22.55 23.48 51.23
N PRO A 79 -22.69 23.44 52.55
CA PRO A 79 -23.59 24.36 53.26
C PRO A 79 -23.17 25.83 53.14
N ASN A 80 -21.91 26.12 52.79
CA ASN A 80 -21.37 27.48 52.68
C ASN A 80 -21.64 28.13 51.30
N LEU A 81 -22.16 27.36 50.35
CA LEU A 81 -22.47 27.83 49.00
C LEU A 81 -24.02 27.91 48.83
N GLU A 82 -24.54 29.09 48.57
CA GLU A 82 -25.99 29.36 48.40
C GLU A 82 -26.62 28.52 47.28
N LYS A 83 -25.86 28.22 46.25
CA LYS A 83 -26.29 27.39 45.10
C LYS A 83 -25.61 26.00 45.02
N SER A 84 -25.37 25.41 46.20
CA SER A 84 -24.80 24.09 46.29
C SER A 84 -25.76 23.03 45.69
N GLU A 85 -25.21 22.03 44.98
CA GLU A 85 -25.97 20.82 44.66
C GLU A 85 -26.51 20.15 45.90
N LYS A 86 -27.76 19.67 45.87
CA LYS A 86 -28.41 19.04 47.01
C LYS A 86 -28.49 17.53 46.86
N ILE A 87 -28.16 16.79 47.90
CA ILE A 87 -28.49 15.40 48.06
C ILE A 87 -29.99 15.35 48.36
N LYS A 88 -30.78 14.70 47.53
CA LYS A 88 -32.24 14.57 47.72
C LYS A 88 -32.56 13.15 48.19
N ILE A 89 -32.99 13.03 49.41
CA ILE A 89 -33.53 11.81 49.98
C ILE A 89 -35.06 12.00 50.04
N THR A 90 -35.81 11.25 49.26
CA THR A 90 -37.26 11.34 49.19
C THR A 90 -37.89 10.01 49.57
N ASP A 91 -39.15 10.03 50.01
CA ASP A 91 -39.94 8.85 50.36
C ASP A 91 -39.29 7.97 51.44
N LEU A 92 -38.49 8.59 52.34
CA LEU A 92 -37.81 7.86 53.38
C LEU A 92 -38.85 7.27 54.39
N LYS A 93 -38.80 5.94 54.47
CA LYS A 93 -39.47 5.13 55.47
C LYS A 93 -38.39 4.37 56.24
N ALA A 94 -38.22 4.66 57.50
CA ALA A 94 -37.17 4.06 58.31
C ALA A 94 -37.66 3.73 59.72
N ARG A 95 -37.27 2.56 60.20
CA ARG A 95 -37.46 2.16 61.61
C ARG A 95 -36.12 1.87 62.26
N VAL A 96 -35.81 2.66 63.28
CA VAL A 96 -34.56 2.62 64.02
C VAL A 96 -34.85 2.22 65.47
N ARG A 97 -34.30 1.12 65.93
CA ARG A 97 -34.35 0.68 67.33
C ARG A 97 -33.10 1.17 68.06
N VAL A 98 -33.27 1.43 69.33
CA VAL A 98 -32.20 1.85 70.21
C VAL A 98 -32.07 0.92 71.41
N PRO A 99 -31.64 -0.34 71.25
CA PRO A 99 -31.46 -1.33 72.30
C PRO A 99 -30.18 -1.06 73.07
N GLY A 100 -30.33 -0.16 74.19
CA GLY A 100 -29.17 0.06 75.03
C GLY A 100 -28.04 0.89 74.42
N LYS A 101 -26.95 0.27 74.18
CA LYS A 101 -25.76 0.97 73.65
C LYS A 101 -25.58 0.76 72.12
N SER A 102 -26.58 0.25 71.40
CA SER A 102 -26.57 0.05 69.93
C SER A 102 -27.72 0.80 69.31
N ILE A 103 -27.55 1.16 68.06
CA ILE A 103 -28.59 1.65 67.17
C ILE A 103 -28.78 0.57 66.07
N GLU A 104 -29.99 0.07 65.95
CA GLU A 104 -30.32 -0.95 64.95
C GLU A 104 -31.29 -0.34 63.96
N ILE A 105 -30.91 -0.30 62.68
CA ILE A 105 -31.75 0.07 61.58
C ILE A 105 -32.39 -1.22 61.07
N GLU A 106 -33.67 -1.45 61.48
CA GLU A 106 -34.43 -2.63 61.06
C GLU A 106 -34.71 -2.60 59.58
N ASN A 107 -35.13 -1.44 59.11
CA ASN A 107 -35.28 -1.16 57.69
C ASN A 107 -35.23 0.37 57.49
N ALA A 108 -34.60 0.77 56.37
CA ALA A 108 -34.72 2.15 55.87
C ALA A 108 -34.78 2.07 54.33
N ASN A 109 -35.88 2.56 53.79
CA ASN A 109 -36.11 2.59 52.35
C ASN A 109 -36.30 4.02 51.92
N CYS A 110 -35.57 4.47 50.89
CA CYS A 110 -35.70 5.83 50.36
C CYS A 110 -35.28 5.89 48.90
N LEU A 111 -35.58 6.99 48.25
CA LEU A 111 -35.00 7.37 46.95
C LEU A 111 -33.90 8.41 47.18
N LEU A 112 -32.67 8.07 46.94
CA LEU A 112 -31.51 8.96 46.97
C LEU A 112 -31.23 9.48 45.55
N ASN A 113 -31.60 10.72 45.29
CA ASN A 113 -31.54 11.31 43.95
C ASN A 113 -32.20 10.42 42.86
N GLY A 114 -33.26 9.69 43.22
CA GLY A 114 -34.05 8.81 42.33
C GLY A 114 -33.58 7.35 42.31
N ILE A 115 -32.51 6.99 43.01
CA ILE A 115 -32.05 5.59 43.17
C ILE A 115 -32.70 5.02 44.46
N GLN A 116 -33.26 3.82 44.35
CA GLN A 116 -33.82 3.11 45.49
C GLN A 116 -32.72 2.67 46.46
N ILE A 117 -32.78 3.07 47.71
CA ILE A 117 -31.88 2.62 48.77
C ILE A 117 -32.64 1.79 49.79
N ASN A 118 -32.17 0.58 50.05
CA ASN A 118 -32.65 -0.30 51.11
C ASN A 118 -31.50 -0.49 52.09
N LEU A 119 -31.66 0.00 53.33
CA LEU A 119 -30.62 -0.07 54.35
C LEU A 119 -31.10 -0.84 55.56
N THR A 120 -30.34 -1.81 56.01
CA THR A 120 -30.46 -2.51 57.28
C THR A 120 -29.11 -2.52 58.00
N GLY A 121 -29.11 -2.65 59.31
CA GLY A 121 -27.80 -2.81 59.98
C GLY A 121 -27.82 -2.42 61.47
N SER A 122 -26.66 -2.49 62.02
CA SER A 122 -26.43 -2.15 63.42
C SER A 122 -25.22 -1.24 63.61
N LEU A 123 -25.33 -0.28 64.48
CA LEU A 123 -24.27 0.60 64.90
C LEU A 123 -24.02 0.37 66.40
N ILE A 124 -22.84 -0.17 66.70
CA ILE A 124 -22.47 -0.50 68.09
C ILE A 124 -21.64 0.65 68.64
N GLN A 125 -22.08 1.15 69.84
CA GLN A 125 -21.34 2.20 70.58
C GLN A 125 -21.23 1.80 72.04
N LYS A 126 -19.99 1.86 72.56
CA LYS A 126 -19.67 1.46 73.94
C LYS A 126 -20.07 2.47 75.05
N ASP A 127 -19.98 3.76 74.71
CA ASP A 127 -20.22 4.84 75.64
C ASP A 127 -21.51 5.63 75.32
N ASN A 128 -22.06 6.33 76.29
CA ASN A 128 -23.25 7.15 76.12
C ASN A 128 -23.08 8.12 74.96
N ILE A 129 -24.10 8.23 74.13
CA ILE A 129 -24.16 9.25 73.07
C ILE A 129 -24.12 10.60 73.73
N ASP A 130 -22.94 11.15 73.99
CA ASP A 130 -22.79 12.52 74.39
C ASP A 130 -22.98 13.44 73.18
N SER A 131 -23.67 14.54 73.36
CA SER A 131 -23.87 15.55 72.30
C SER A 131 -22.59 16.08 71.68
N SER A 132 -21.48 15.95 72.42
CA SER A 132 -20.16 16.33 71.99
C SER A 132 -19.62 15.39 70.85
N PHE A 133 -20.12 14.15 70.72
CA PHE A 133 -19.71 13.19 69.65
C PHE A 133 -20.11 13.70 68.28
N LEU A 134 -21.35 14.19 68.12
CA LEU A 134 -21.78 14.73 66.82
C LEU A 134 -21.00 16.00 66.47
N THR A 135 -20.70 16.88 67.45
CA THR A 135 -19.94 18.08 67.18
C THR A 135 -18.46 17.82 66.99
N LYS A 136 -17.83 16.88 67.71
CA LYS A 136 -16.42 16.56 67.55
C LYS A 136 -16.10 15.82 66.23
N ASN A 137 -16.94 14.90 65.78
CA ASN A 137 -16.71 14.17 64.56
C ASN A 137 -17.17 14.86 63.26
N PHE A 138 -18.06 15.84 63.37
CA PHE A 138 -18.51 16.63 62.23
C PHE A 138 -17.91 18.04 62.19
N GLY A 139 -17.31 18.53 63.27
CA GLY A 139 -16.83 19.92 63.41
C GLY A 139 -15.35 20.17 63.13
N ASN A 140 -14.44 19.18 63.19
CA ASN A 140 -13.00 19.35 63.11
C ASN A 140 -12.33 18.35 62.18
N GLN A 141 -12.90 18.10 60.99
CA GLN A 141 -12.16 17.37 59.95
C GLN A 141 -11.36 18.34 59.11
N ASP A 142 -10.10 17.97 58.80
CA ASP A 142 -9.23 18.67 57.88
C ASP A 142 -10.00 19.24 56.70
N SER A 143 -9.97 20.58 56.55
CA SER A 143 -10.73 21.27 55.49
C SER A 143 -10.46 20.72 54.08
N GLU A 144 -9.28 20.19 53.87
CA GLU A 144 -8.86 19.60 52.61
C GLU A 144 -9.50 18.22 52.34
N LYS A 145 -9.58 17.35 53.32
CA LYS A 145 -10.30 16.05 53.19
C LYS A 145 -11.79 16.26 52.96
N LEU A 146 -12.38 17.26 53.62
CA LEU A 146 -13.78 17.63 53.44
C LEU A 146 -14.05 18.20 52.05
N GLN A 147 -13.18 19.04 51.50
CA GLN A 147 -13.29 19.57 50.15
C GLN A 147 -13.17 18.46 49.11
N LYS A 148 -12.22 17.52 49.26
CA LYS A 148 -12.10 16.34 48.36
C LYS A 148 -13.36 15.47 48.36
N ARG A 149 -13.92 15.18 49.55
CA ARG A 149 -15.20 14.41 49.65
C ARG A 149 -16.39 15.14 49.01
N ARG A 150 -16.51 16.47 49.25
CA ARG A 150 -17.57 17.29 48.62
C ARG A 150 -17.45 17.34 47.11
N SER A 151 -16.26 17.52 46.58
CA SER A 151 -15.97 17.49 45.17
C SER A 151 -16.35 16.15 44.54
N LEU A 152 -16.00 15.02 45.17
CA LEU A 152 -16.32 13.69 44.76
C LEU A 152 -17.85 13.46 44.76
N LEU A 153 -18.56 13.82 45.85
CA LEU A 153 -20.03 13.72 45.90
C LEU A 153 -20.71 14.57 44.83
N THR A 154 -20.22 15.77 44.57
CA THR A 154 -20.76 16.64 43.51
C THR A 154 -20.59 15.97 42.13
N THR A 155 -19.46 15.37 41.90
CA THR A 155 -19.18 14.67 40.65
C THR A 155 -20.08 13.44 40.49
N VAL A 156 -20.19 12.62 41.52
CA VAL A 156 -21.09 11.45 41.53
C VAL A 156 -22.55 11.85 41.24
N ILE A 157 -23.05 12.88 41.94
CA ILE A 157 -24.44 13.34 41.73
C ILE A 157 -24.63 13.88 40.29
N LYS A 158 -23.65 14.61 39.76
CA LYS A 158 -23.71 15.10 38.37
C LYS A 158 -23.71 13.96 37.37
N GLU A 159 -22.96 12.90 37.60
CA GLU A 159 -22.96 11.72 36.72
C GLU A 159 -24.23 10.91 36.84
N LEU A 160 -24.78 10.74 38.09
CA LEU A 160 -26.07 10.07 38.29
C LEU A 160 -27.22 10.78 37.58
N LYS A 161 -27.21 12.13 37.53
CA LYS A 161 -28.22 12.88 36.76
C LYS A 161 -28.17 12.64 35.25
N LYS A 162 -27.09 12.12 34.73
CA LYS A 162 -26.97 11.76 33.32
C LYS A 162 -27.46 10.35 33.01
N ILE A 163 -27.86 9.60 34.01
CA ILE A 163 -28.37 8.22 33.88
C ILE A 163 -29.87 8.25 33.70
N ASN A 164 -30.34 7.57 32.64
CA ASN A 164 -31.76 7.34 32.40
C ASN A 164 -32.09 5.90 32.82
N TYR A 165 -33.20 5.73 33.47
CA TYR A 165 -33.76 4.45 33.90
C TYR A 165 -35.26 4.55 33.94
N ASP A 166 -35.98 3.42 34.11
CA ASP A 166 -37.42 3.37 34.30
C ASP A 166 -37.73 3.89 35.71
N TYR A 167 -38.47 5.00 35.82
CA TYR A 167 -38.88 5.58 37.11
C TYR A 167 -39.81 4.67 37.90
N GLN A 168 -40.48 3.69 37.28
CA GLN A 168 -41.31 2.70 37.98
C GLN A 168 -40.45 1.58 38.61
N ASN A 169 -39.25 1.33 38.00
CA ASN A 169 -38.28 0.35 38.49
C ASN A 169 -36.89 0.99 38.62
N PRO A 170 -36.67 1.89 39.57
CA PRO A 170 -35.43 2.56 39.73
C PRO A 170 -34.32 1.59 40.14
N PRO A 171 -33.05 1.88 39.81
CA PRO A 171 -31.92 1.10 40.29
C PRO A 171 -31.93 1.03 41.81
N THR A 172 -31.63 -0.12 42.39
CA THR A 172 -31.73 -0.41 43.82
C THR A 172 -30.33 -0.67 44.39
N ILE A 173 -30.00 0.02 45.49
CA ILE A 173 -28.82 -0.26 46.32
C ILE A 173 -29.32 -0.84 47.64
N THR A 174 -28.92 -2.08 47.90
CA THR A 174 -29.20 -2.73 49.20
C THR A 174 -27.93 -2.70 50.06
N LEU A 175 -28.06 -2.12 51.23
CA LEU A 175 -26.95 -1.94 52.17
C LEU A 175 -27.26 -2.71 53.48
N LYS A 176 -26.35 -3.61 53.87
CA LYS A 176 -26.35 -4.28 55.16
C LYS A 176 -25.08 -3.91 55.90
N VAL A 177 -25.17 -3.08 56.95
CA VAL A 177 -24.03 -2.49 57.64
C VAL A 177 -23.96 -2.92 59.06
N VAL A 178 -22.82 -3.39 59.52
CA VAL A 178 -22.45 -3.60 60.92
C VAL A 178 -21.24 -2.74 61.18
N ALA A 179 -21.45 -1.63 61.92
CA ALA A 179 -20.37 -0.68 62.21
C ALA A 179 -20.13 -0.59 63.73
N ASN A 180 -18.86 -0.45 64.11
CA ASN A 180 -18.43 -0.15 65.47
C ASN A 180 -17.83 1.24 65.50
N LEU A 181 -18.50 2.19 66.18
CA LEU A 181 -18.01 3.57 66.24
C LEU A 181 -16.70 3.72 67.02
N ASN A 182 -16.38 2.79 67.91
CA ASN A 182 -15.13 2.81 68.66
C ASN A 182 -13.96 2.18 67.88
N GLU A 183 -14.26 1.33 66.89
CA GLU A 183 -13.31 0.61 66.07
C GLU A 183 -13.81 0.65 64.59
N PRO A 184 -13.76 1.85 63.94
CA PRO A 184 -14.32 2.02 62.60
C PRO A 184 -13.73 1.07 61.54
N GLU A 185 -12.53 0.61 61.77
CA GLU A 185 -11.82 -0.37 60.98
C GLU A 185 -12.49 -1.74 60.95
N LYS A 186 -13.27 -2.08 61.98
CA LYS A 186 -14.09 -3.32 62.04
C LYS A 186 -15.48 -3.22 61.40
N THR A 187 -15.71 -2.16 60.65
CA THR A 187 -16.95 -2.02 59.88
C THR A 187 -17.02 -3.02 58.77
N ILE A 188 -18.15 -3.74 58.70
CA ILE A 188 -18.50 -4.66 57.62
C ILE A 188 -19.76 -4.11 56.93
N ALA A 189 -19.72 -4.01 55.61
CA ALA A 189 -20.90 -3.64 54.85
C ALA A 189 -21.02 -4.54 53.58
N ASN A 190 -22.20 -5.12 53.38
CA ASN A 190 -22.58 -5.72 52.11
C ASN A 190 -23.34 -4.66 51.29
N ILE A 191 -22.93 -4.47 50.04
CA ILE A 191 -23.47 -3.43 49.17
C ILE A 191 -23.82 -4.09 47.85
N ASP A 192 -25.14 -4.28 47.62
CA ASP A 192 -25.63 -4.89 46.38
C ASP A 192 -26.30 -3.80 45.56
N LEU A 193 -25.86 -3.65 44.29
CA LEU A 193 -26.44 -2.73 43.32
C LEU A 193 -27.09 -3.54 42.22
N TYR A 194 -28.40 -3.32 42.03
CA TYR A 194 -29.17 -3.92 40.96
C TYR A 194 -29.92 -2.85 40.16
N GLY A 195 -29.97 -3.01 38.83
CA GLY A 195 -30.74 -2.14 37.98
C GLY A 195 -30.97 -2.70 36.59
N GLU A 196 -32.07 -2.28 36.00
CA GLU A 196 -32.46 -2.74 34.65
C GLU A 196 -32.70 -1.54 33.73
N ASN A 197 -32.47 -1.76 32.44
CA ASN A 197 -32.71 -0.79 31.36
C ASN A 197 -32.07 0.58 31.60
N ILE A 198 -30.81 0.56 32.01
CA ILE A 198 -30.00 1.75 32.33
C ILE A 198 -29.33 2.27 31.06
N SER A 199 -29.46 3.57 30.78
CA SER A 199 -28.77 4.21 29.67
C SER A 199 -28.19 5.55 30.14
N ARG A 200 -27.23 6.10 29.37
CA ARG A 200 -26.74 7.46 29.60
C ARG A 200 -27.49 8.44 28.71
N GLN A 201 -27.78 9.61 29.21
CA GLN A 201 -28.43 10.68 28.45
C GLN A 201 -27.67 11.02 27.19
N GLY A 202 -28.31 10.96 26.02
CA GLY A 202 -27.69 11.22 24.73
C GLY A 202 -26.91 10.03 24.16
N SER A 203 -27.00 8.84 24.79
CA SER A 203 -26.36 7.60 24.31
C SER A 203 -27.42 6.63 23.75
N SER A 204 -27.03 5.90 22.71
CA SER A 204 -27.82 4.76 22.18
C SER A 204 -27.58 3.46 22.95
N TYR A 205 -26.51 3.40 23.75
CA TYR A 205 -26.12 2.20 24.49
C TYR A 205 -27.02 2.01 25.74
N GLN A 206 -27.52 0.81 25.88
CA GLN A 206 -28.40 0.42 27.00
C GLN A 206 -27.83 -0.80 27.73
N ILE A 207 -27.69 -0.69 29.03
CA ILE A 207 -27.41 -1.79 29.95
C ILE A 207 -28.76 -2.39 30.31
N ASN A 208 -29.01 -3.64 29.91
CA ASN A 208 -30.27 -4.34 30.22
C ASN A 208 -30.33 -4.78 31.68
N VAL A 209 -29.20 -5.29 32.19
CA VAL A 209 -29.07 -5.70 33.60
C VAL A 209 -27.72 -5.22 34.12
N LEU A 210 -27.75 -4.60 35.30
CA LEU A 210 -26.58 -4.27 36.10
C LEU A 210 -26.77 -4.94 37.46
N ASP A 211 -25.87 -5.86 37.83
CA ASP A 211 -25.92 -6.61 39.07
C ASP A 211 -24.52 -6.70 39.68
N ILE A 212 -24.28 -5.94 40.77
CA ILE A 212 -23.01 -5.84 41.45
C ILE A 212 -23.21 -6.20 42.92
N GLU A 213 -22.49 -7.22 43.39
CA GLU A 213 -22.45 -7.60 44.80
C GLU A 213 -21.06 -7.27 45.35
N SER A 214 -21.02 -6.49 46.42
CA SER A 214 -19.75 -6.07 47.02
C SER A 214 -19.79 -6.15 48.56
N GLU A 215 -18.61 -6.31 49.12
CA GLU A 215 -18.41 -6.39 50.57
C GLU A 215 -17.28 -5.44 50.97
N TYR A 216 -17.57 -4.63 51.95
CA TYR A 216 -16.57 -3.77 52.57
C TYR A 216 -16.16 -4.35 53.94
N GLU A 217 -14.88 -4.63 54.11
CA GLU A 217 -14.30 -5.14 55.34
C GLU A 217 -12.85 -4.70 55.48
N ASN A 218 -12.44 -4.33 56.70
CA ASN A 218 -11.02 -3.97 57.02
C ASN A 218 -10.39 -2.95 56.08
N GLY A 219 -11.15 -1.93 55.67
CA GLY A 219 -10.67 -0.88 54.73
C GLY A 219 -10.60 -1.32 53.29
N ASN A 220 -11.09 -2.51 52.89
CA ASN A 220 -11.10 -3.02 51.54
C ASN A 220 -12.55 -3.14 51.06
N LEU A 221 -12.77 -2.84 49.78
CA LEU A 221 -14.05 -3.07 49.10
C LEU A 221 -13.88 -4.15 48.03
N ALA A 222 -14.43 -5.33 48.30
CA ALA A 222 -14.39 -6.46 47.38
C ALA A 222 -15.68 -6.51 46.55
N PHE A 223 -15.57 -6.32 45.24
CA PHE A 223 -16.68 -6.60 44.30
C PHE A 223 -16.65 -8.09 43.96
N LYS A 224 -17.45 -8.88 44.68
CA LYS A 224 -17.49 -10.35 44.56
C LYS A 224 -18.09 -10.78 43.24
N LYS A 225 -19.06 -10.01 42.76
CA LYS A 225 -19.73 -10.22 41.49
C LYS A 225 -19.91 -8.87 40.79
N ILE A 226 -19.52 -8.80 39.55
CA ILE A 226 -19.85 -7.75 38.61
C ILE A 226 -20.51 -8.44 37.44
N ASN A 227 -21.77 -8.18 37.17
CA ASN A 227 -22.50 -8.67 36.00
C ASN A 227 -23.17 -7.49 35.31
N ILE A 228 -22.84 -7.23 34.07
CA ILE A 228 -23.44 -6.22 33.21
C ILE A 228 -23.90 -6.94 31.95
N GLN A 229 -25.17 -6.82 31.62
CA GLN A 229 -25.74 -7.39 30.40
C GLN A 229 -26.23 -6.29 29.47
N ASP A 230 -25.93 -6.39 28.22
CA ASP A 230 -26.49 -5.55 27.18
C ASP A 230 -27.34 -6.38 26.18
N ARG A 231 -27.63 -5.81 25.02
CA ARG A 231 -28.41 -6.51 23.99
C ARG A 231 -27.62 -7.68 23.34
N LEU A 232 -26.30 -7.62 23.33
CA LEU A 232 -25.43 -8.53 22.56
C LEU A 232 -24.75 -9.57 23.45
N GLY A 233 -24.48 -9.25 24.72
CA GLY A 233 -23.76 -10.16 25.58
C GLY A 233 -23.69 -9.73 27.04
N GLU A 234 -22.68 -10.22 27.74
CA GLU A 234 -22.49 -9.97 29.16
C GLU A 234 -21.05 -9.69 29.53
N LEU A 235 -20.85 -8.89 30.55
CA LEU A 235 -19.57 -8.69 31.23
C LEU A 235 -19.69 -9.24 32.65
N ASN A 236 -18.86 -10.22 32.93
CA ASN A 236 -18.80 -10.88 34.24
C ASN A 236 -17.40 -10.70 34.83
N GLY A 237 -17.34 -10.53 36.16
CA GLY A 237 -16.05 -10.45 36.81
C GLY A 237 -16.10 -10.14 38.30
N ASN A 238 -14.91 -9.87 38.81
CA ASN A 238 -14.69 -9.45 40.19
C ASN A 238 -13.55 -8.44 40.26
N ALA A 239 -13.56 -7.63 41.35
CA ALA A 239 -12.51 -6.67 41.61
C ALA A 239 -12.39 -6.46 43.13
N GLN A 240 -11.26 -5.92 43.58
CA GLN A 240 -11.05 -5.60 44.99
C GLN A 240 -10.34 -4.26 45.13
N TRP A 241 -10.99 -3.28 45.71
CA TRP A 241 -10.33 -2.04 46.04
C TRP A 241 -9.60 -2.16 47.39
N ILE A 242 -8.27 -2.16 47.34
CA ILE A 242 -7.40 -2.14 48.51
C ILE A 242 -7.07 -0.67 48.81
N MET A 243 -7.73 -0.10 49.83
CA MET A 243 -7.68 1.35 50.10
C MET A 243 -6.30 1.84 50.56
N ASP A 244 -5.60 1.03 51.36
CA ASP A 244 -4.28 1.39 51.90
C ASP A 244 -3.27 1.59 50.78
N ASP A 245 -3.28 0.71 49.76
CA ASP A 245 -2.38 0.78 48.60
C ASP A 245 -2.94 1.59 47.44
N SER A 246 -4.20 2.00 47.53
CA SER A 246 -4.95 2.63 46.43
C SER A 246 -4.90 1.78 45.13
N THR A 247 -4.97 0.45 45.26
CA THR A 247 -4.87 -0.53 44.17
C THR A 247 -6.21 -1.24 43.95
N LEU A 248 -6.60 -1.43 42.73
CA LEU A 248 -7.81 -2.15 42.30
C LEU A 248 -7.43 -3.32 41.37
N PRO A 249 -7.07 -4.48 41.90
CA PRO A 249 -6.98 -5.71 41.11
C PRO A 249 -8.36 -6.13 40.61
N PHE A 250 -8.41 -6.68 39.38
CA PHE A 250 -9.65 -7.15 38.77
C PHE A 250 -9.44 -8.34 37.81
N ASN A 251 -10.52 -9.09 37.60
CA ASN A 251 -10.63 -10.11 36.57
C ASN A 251 -12.00 -9.95 35.92
N LEU A 252 -12.03 -9.80 34.57
CA LEU A 252 -13.23 -9.56 33.80
C LEU A 252 -13.26 -10.51 32.60
N LYS A 253 -14.46 -10.98 32.26
CA LYS A 253 -14.76 -11.61 30.98
C LYS A 253 -15.94 -10.86 30.36
N SER A 254 -15.83 -10.48 29.09
CA SER A 254 -16.83 -9.62 28.43
C SER A 254 -17.15 -10.14 27.04
N SER A 255 -18.42 -10.07 26.68
CA SER A 255 -18.95 -10.24 25.32
C SER A 255 -19.97 -9.13 24.98
N ILE A 256 -19.92 -7.99 25.68
CA ILE A 256 -20.79 -6.84 25.43
C ILE A 256 -20.34 -6.02 24.22
N ASP A 257 -21.20 -5.12 23.76
CA ASP A 257 -20.85 -4.14 22.71
C ASP A 257 -19.85 -3.09 23.22
N ILE A 258 -18.57 -3.47 23.17
CA ILE A 258 -17.48 -2.59 23.67
C ILE A 258 -17.37 -1.29 22.87
N THR A 259 -17.76 -1.30 21.59
CA THR A 259 -17.71 -0.09 20.74
C THR A 259 -18.74 0.92 21.20
N GLU A 260 -20.00 0.50 21.37
CA GLU A 260 -21.06 1.40 21.82
C GLU A 260 -20.87 1.79 23.30
N LEU A 261 -20.39 0.88 24.15
CA LEU A 261 -20.01 1.20 25.52
C LEU A 261 -18.94 2.31 25.56
N THR A 262 -17.88 2.14 24.75
CA THR A 262 -16.75 3.11 24.72
C THR A 262 -17.21 4.48 24.23
N LYS A 263 -18.00 4.55 23.17
CA LYS A 263 -18.59 5.80 22.67
C LYS A 263 -19.47 6.49 23.72
N SER A 264 -20.21 5.72 24.48
CA SER A 264 -21.19 6.25 25.45
C SER A 264 -20.58 6.78 26.74
N PHE A 265 -19.51 6.14 27.20
CA PHE A 265 -18.92 6.42 28.51
C PHE A 265 -17.53 7.05 28.46
N THR A 266 -16.86 7.07 27.30
CA THR A 266 -15.56 7.69 27.12
C THR A 266 -15.54 8.61 25.91
N ASN A 267 -14.65 9.60 25.92
CA ASN A 267 -14.38 10.42 24.72
C ASN A 267 -13.25 9.80 23.88
N SER A 268 -13.02 8.50 24.00
CA SER A 268 -11.93 7.81 23.30
C SER A 268 -12.31 7.56 21.85
N LYS A 269 -11.42 7.89 20.94
CA LYS A 269 -11.51 7.62 19.50
C LYS A 269 -10.88 6.27 19.10
N LEU A 270 -10.50 5.46 20.08
CA LEU A 270 -9.69 4.27 19.88
C LEU A 270 -10.39 3.20 19.04
N LEU A 271 -11.71 3.17 19.05
CA LEU A 271 -12.54 2.23 18.30
C LEU A 271 -13.42 2.90 17.23
N GLU A 272 -13.14 4.18 16.87
CA GLU A 272 -13.96 4.95 15.94
C GLU A 272 -14.03 4.31 14.55
N ASP A 273 -12.91 3.71 14.10
CA ASP A 273 -12.78 3.04 12.80
C ASP A 273 -13.02 1.52 12.87
N SER A 274 -13.60 1.02 13.97
CA SER A 274 -13.86 -0.40 14.17
C SER A 274 -15.32 -0.66 14.47
N LEU A 275 -15.90 -1.63 13.77
CA LEU A 275 -17.24 -2.13 13.97
C LEU A 275 -17.16 -3.65 14.17
N PHE A 276 -17.51 -4.11 15.37
CA PHE A 276 -17.67 -5.54 15.63
C PHE A 276 -19.10 -5.93 15.23
N ILE A 277 -19.22 -6.84 14.26
CA ILE A 277 -20.52 -7.38 13.82
C ILE A 277 -21.05 -8.32 14.91
N ASP A 278 -20.16 -9.17 15.41
CA ASP A 278 -20.39 -10.00 16.58
C ASP A 278 -19.53 -9.42 17.73
N PRO A 279 -20.07 -9.29 18.95
CA PRO A 279 -19.32 -8.70 20.04
C PRO A 279 -18.08 -9.53 20.35
N PRO A 280 -16.91 -8.89 20.62
CA PRO A 280 -15.71 -9.62 20.91
C PRO A 280 -15.76 -10.29 22.30
N GLU A 281 -15.26 -11.51 22.41
CA GLU A 281 -14.96 -12.12 23.68
C GLU A 281 -13.64 -11.58 24.21
N ILE A 282 -13.69 -10.88 25.35
CA ILE A 282 -12.52 -10.27 25.98
C ILE A 282 -12.33 -10.88 27.36
N THR A 283 -11.15 -11.40 27.63
CA THR A 283 -10.72 -11.69 29.00
C THR A 283 -9.69 -10.66 29.41
N ALA A 284 -9.83 -10.10 30.59
CA ALA A 284 -8.91 -9.08 31.09
C ALA A 284 -8.67 -9.27 32.58
N SER A 285 -7.43 -9.32 32.98
CA SER A 285 -6.98 -9.35 34.36
C SER A 285 -5.92 -8.31 34.57
N GLY A 286 -5.85 -7.74 35.77
CA GLY A 286 -4.86 -6.72 36.05
C GLY A 286 -5.12 -5.94 37.29
N HIS A 287 -4.51 -4.77 37.37
CA HIS A 287 -4.77 -3.83 38.46
C HIS A 287 -4.60 -2.38 38.01
N LEU A 288 -5.39 -1.52 38.65
CA LEU A 288 -5.26 -0.09 38.58
C LEU A 288 -4.64 0.40 39.88
N LYS A 289 -3.61 1.26 39.82
CA LYS A 289 -3.02 1.88 41.00
C LYS A 289 -3.15 3.40 40.92
N PHE A 290 -3.88 3.96 41.86
CA PHE A 290 -4.11 5.41 41.96
C PHE A 290 -3.00 6.05 42.72
N LYS A 291 -2.16 6.87 42.07
CA LYS A 291 -1.10 7.65 42.75
C LYS A 291 -1.68 8.98 43.25
N ASN A 292 -1.60 9.20 44.56
CA ASN A 292 -1.86 10.51 45.16
C ASN A 292 -0.65 11.43 44.99
N THR A 293 -0.36 11.87 43.80
CA THR A 293 0.65 12.93 43.56
C THR A 293 -0.06 14.19 43.15
N GLU A 294 0.26 15.28 43.82
CA GLU A 294 -0.28 16.62 43.53
C GLU A 294 -0.20 16.93 42.03
N GLY A 295 -1.35 17.05 41.40
CA GLY A 295 -1.53 17.46 40.00
C GLY A 295 -1.64 16.37 38.95
N ASN A 296 -1.43 15.08 39.21
CA ASN A 296 -1.58 14.02 38.19
C ASN A 296 -2.54 12.91 38.64
N THR A 297 -3.75 12.94 38.09
CA THR A 297 -4.88 12.02 38.45
C THR A 297 -4.92 10.73 37.62
N LYS A 298 -3.93 10.49 36.73
CA LYS A 298 -3.96 9.28 35.89
C LYS A 298 -3.49 8.07 36.70
N PRO A 299 -4.28 6.99 36.76
CA PRO A 299 -3.85 5.77 37.43
C PRO A 299 -2.75 5.07 36.64
N PHE A 300 -1.82 4.41 37.33
CA PHE A 300 -0.97 3.40 36.75
C PHE A 300 -1.84 2.18 36.38
N ILE A 301 -1.78 1.71 35.15
CA ILE A 301 -2.63 0.67 34.62
C ILE A 301 -1.78 -0.51 34.17
N LYS A 302 -2.06 -1.69 34.71
CA LYS A 302 -1.48 -2.93 34.21
C LYS A 302 -2.61 -3.92 33.94
N ILE A 303 -2.76 -4.29 32.66
CA ILE A 303 -3.82 -5.19 32.18
C ILE A 303 -3.20 -6.21 31.25
N PHE A 304 -3.63 -7.44 31.33
CA PHE A 304 -3.30 -8.51 30.39
C PHE A 304 -4.53 -9.40 30.16
N GLY A 305 -4.60 -10.01 29.01
CA GLY A 305 -5.74 -10.84 28.67
C GLY A 305 -5.72 -11.31 27.22
N SER A 306 -6.88 -11.69 26.73
CA SER A 306 -7.10 -12.11 25.36
C SER A 306 -8.33 -11.39 24.76
N ILE A 307 -8.29 -11.22 23.46
CA ILE A 307 -9.41 -10.74 22.65
C ILE A 307 -9.63 -11.77 21.55
N GLU A 308 -10.85 -12.21 21.40
CA GLU A 308 -11.30 -13.06 20.30
C GLU A 308 -12.55 -12.46 19.68
N CYS A 309 -12.58 -12.25 18.38
CA CYS A 309 -13.71 -11.72 17.64
C CYS A 309 -13.98 -12.58 16.41
N ASN A 310 -15.25 -12.82 16.11
CA ASN A 310 -15.65 -13.55 14.92
C ASN A 310 -15.60 -12.64 13.70
N ARG A 311 -16.47 -11.65 13.61
CA ARG A 311 -16.51 -10.76 12.44
C ARG A 311 -16.39 -9.31 12.88
N MET A 312 -15.46 -8.62 12.22
CA MET A 312 -15.22 -7.20 12.47
C MET A 312 -14.89 -6.45 11.19
N ILE A 313 -15.26 -5.19 11.12
CA ILE A 313 -14.85 -4.26 10.08
C ILE A 313 -13.87 -3.28 10.70
N LEU A 314 -12.67 -3.22 10.14
CA LEU A 314 -11.63 -2.25 10.51
C LEU A 314 -11.32 -1.40 9.28
N LYS A 315 -11.53 -0.08 9.36
CA LYS A 315 -11.31 0.86 8.24
C LYS A 315 -11.85 0.32 6.91
N ASP A 316 -13.13 -0.01 6.88
CA ASP A 316 -13.86 -0.55 5.71
C ASP A 316 -13.43 -1.96 5.24
N THR A 317 -12.55 -2.63 5.95
CA THR A 317 -12.12 -4.00 5.63
C THR A 317 -12.80 -5.00 6.56
N LEU A 318 -13.51 -5.97 5.98
CA LEU A 318 -14.14 -7.06 6.72
C LEU A 318 -13.12 -8.16 7.04
N PHE A 319 -12.95 -8.44 8.34
CA PHE A 319 -12.23 -9.62 8.84
C PHE A 319 -13.23 -10.63 9.38
N GLU A 320 -13.02 -11.90 9.03
CA GLU A 320 -13.90 -13.02 9.42
C GLU A 320 -13.57 -13.58 10.80
N GLY A 321 -12.46 -13.13 11.38
CA GLY A 321 -12.03 -13.49 12.72
C GLY A 321 -10.77 -12.79 13.14
N GLY A 322 -10.59 -12.65 14.46
CA GLY A 322 -9.40 -12.09 15.05
C GLY A 322 -9.16 -12.62 16.46
N VAL A 323 -7.91 -12.96 16.77
CA VAL A 323 -7.49 -13.36 18.11
C VAL A 323 -6.15 -12.73 18.46
N THR A 324 -6.01 -12.29 19.70
CA THR A 324 -4.72 -11.82 20.23
C THR A 324 -4.68 -11.93 21.74
N ASN A 325 -3.51 -12.20 22.29
CA ASN A 325 -3.20 -11.98 23.69
C ASN A 325 -2.57 -10.59 23.84
N PHE A 326 -3.11 -9.78 24.71
CA PHE A 326 -2.62 -8.43 24.93
C PHE A 326 -2.06 -8.23 26.35
N SER A 327 -1.14 -7.31 26.48
CA SER A 327 -0.71 -6.78 27.76
C SER A 327 -0.45 -5.28 27.63
N TYR A 328 -0.99 -4.53 28.54
CA TYR A 328 -0.76 -3.10 28.70
C TYR A 328 -0.13 -2.84 30.06
N ASP A 329 1.02 -2.21 30.12
CA ASP A 329 1.75 -1.92 31.33
C ASP A 329 2.28 -0.48 31.24
N ASP A 330 1.57 0.45 31.83
CA ASP A 330 1.91 1.88 31.90
C ASP A 330 2.41 2.48 30.57
N SER A 331 1.59 2.42 29.55
CA SER A 331 1.88 2.88 28.18
C SER A 331 2.68 1.92 27.29
N LYS A 332 3.14 0.79 27.83
CA LYS A 332 3.73 -0.29 27.03
C LYS A 332 2.62 -1.22 26.56
N ILE A 333 2.62 -1.51 25.26
CA ILE A 333 1.63 -2.38 24.61
C ILE A 333 2.33 -3.62 24.04
N TYR A 334 1.81 -4.78 24.38
CA TYR A 334 2.23 -6.05 23.81
C TYR A 334 1.01 -6.74 23.22
N LEU A 335 1.06 -7.06 21.92
CA LEU A 335 0.13 -7.99 21.28
C LEU A 335 0.91 -9.23 20.89
N ARG A 336 0.48 -10.40 21.36
CA ARG A 336 1.11 -11.69 21.10
C ARG A 336 0.12 -12.61 20.43
N ASN A 337 0.63 -13.46 19.53
CA ASN A 337 -0.21 -14.42 18.82
C ASN A 337 -1.39 -13.73 18.11
N LEU A 338 -1.16 -12.49 17.62
CA LEU A 338 -2.15 -11.82 16.80
C LEU A 338 -2.42 -12.68 15.56
N SER A 339 -3.67 -12.98 15.31
CA SER A 339 -4.12 -13.64 14.10
C SER A 339 -5.40 -12.96 13.63
N LEU A 340 -5.42 -12.57 12.36
CA LEU A 340 -6.57 -12.01 11.69
C LEU A 340 -6.90 -12.89 10.48
N ALA A 341 -8.15 -13.28 10.34
CA ALA A 341 -8.66 -14.04 9.22
C ALA A 341 -9.47 -13.12 8.28
N HIS A 342 -9.23 -13.24 6.99
CA HIS A 342 -9.94 -12.57 5.92
C HIS A 342 -10.26 -13.57 4.82
N GLU A 343 -11.23 -13.31 3.95
CA GLU A 343 -11.60 -14.21 2.84
C GLU A 343 -10.41 -14.60 1.95
N SER A 344 -9.41 -13.73 1.80
CA SER A 344 -8.22 -13.99 0.99
C SER A 344 -7.08 -14.68 1.76
N GLY A 345 -7.24 -14.98 3.05
CA GLY A 345 -6.21 -15.64 3.86
C GLY A 345 -6.03 -15.10 5.27
N THR A 346 -4.81 -15.10 5.81
CA THR A 346 -4.53 -14.77 7.21
C THR A 346 -3.35 -13.83 7.37
N LEU A 347 -3.40 -12.98 8.41
CA LEU A 347 -2.27 -12.26 8.98
C LEU A 347 -2.02 -12.78 10.39
N SER A 348 -0.78 -13.10 10.73
CA SER A 348 -0.38 -13.43 12.10
C SER A 348 0.89 -12.70 12.50
N GLY A 349 1.10 -12.50 13.81
CA GLY A 349 2.30 -11.82 14.27
C GLY A 349 2.27 -11.38 15.72
N ASN A 350 3.26 -10.55 16.07
CA ASN A 350 3.39 -9.93 17.38
C ASN A 350 3.72 -8.45 17.22
N TYR A 351 3.29 -7.66 18.19
CA TYR A 351 3.55 -6.22 18.24
C TYR A 351 3.95 -5.80 19.66
N LEU A 352 4.97 -4.97 19.75
CA LEU A 352 5.44 -4.38 20.99
C LEU A 352 5.61 -2.88 20.78
N GLN A 353 5.09 -2.08 21.71
CA GLN A 353 5.32 -0.62 21.77
C GLN A 353 5.75 -0.24 23.17
N ASN A 354 6.79 0.59 23.29
CA ASN A 354 7.26 1.12 24.58
C ASN A 354 6.57 2.47 24.93
N GLU A 355 6.90 2.99 26.09
CA GLU A 355 6.39 4.27 26.61
C GLU A 355 6.74 5.50 25.74
N PHE A 356 7.84 5.43 24.97
CA PHE A 356 8.28 6.47 24.04
C PHE A 356 7.63 6.36 22.65
N LYS A 357 6.64 5.48 22.52
CA LYS A 357 5.96 5.16 21.25
C LYS A 357 6.85 4.51 20.20
N GLU A 358 8.03 4.01 20.58
CA GLU A 358 8.83 3.15 19.73
C GLU A 358 8.19 1.77 19.68
N PHE A 359 8.11 1.21 18.49
CA PHE A 359 7.52 -0.11 18.29
C PHE A 359 8.42 -1.06 17.53
N GLN A 360 8.18 -2.34 17.74
CA GLN A 360 8.68 -3.43 16.92
C GLN A 360 7.57 -4.43 16.66
N PHE A 361 7.60 -5.04 15.49
CA PHE A 361 6.68 -6.10 15.14
C PHE A 361 7.35 -7.21 14.32
N ASP A 362 6.79 -8.39 14.37
CA ASP A 362 6.99 -9.46 13.41
C ASP A 362 5.62 -9.90 12.90
N ALA A 363 5.53 -10.14 11.59
CA ALA A 363 4.26 -10.51 10.96
C ALA A 363 4.48 -11.51 9.82
N GLU A 364 3.57 -12.46 9.71
CA GLU A 364 3.44 -13.38 8.59
C GLU A 364 2.10 -13.12 7.91
N LEU A 365 2.17 -12.73 6.63
CA LEU A 365 1.02 -12.41 5.79
C LEU A 365 0.84 -13.50 4.74
N LYS A 366 -0.28 -14.21 4.80
CA LYS A 366 -0.73 -15.23 3.84
C LYS A 366 -2.08 -14.84 3.23
N MET A 367 -2.23 -13.58 2.89
CA MET A 367 -3.45 -13.00 2.33
C MET A 367 -3.13 -11.90 1.33
N ASP A 368 -4.10 -11.44 0.60
CA ASP A 368 -3.95 -10.34 -0.35
C ASP A 368 -3.48 -9.05 0.37
N PRO A 369 -2.27 -8.52 0.07
CA PRO A 369 -1.77 -7.31 0.70
C PRO A 369 -2.61 -6.07 0.38
N ARG A 370 -3.43 -6.09 -0.68
CA ARG A 370 -4.32 -4.99 -1.04
C ARG A 370 -5.43 -4.79 -0.01
N THR A 371 -5.74 -5.80 0.80
CA THR A 371 -6.65 -5.71 1.95
C THR A 371 -6.22 -4.62 2.94
N PHE A 372 -4.92 -4.29 3.00
CA PHE A 372 -4.40 -3.25 3.89
C PHE A 372 -4.35 -1.85 3.27
N THR A 373 -4.81 -1.67 2.04
CA THR A 373 -4.82 -0.34 1.38
C THR A 373 -5.63 0.72 2.15
N PRO A 374 -6.77 0.41 2.83
CA PRO A 374 -7.49 1.38 3.65
C PRO A 374 -6.70 1.87 4.88
N PHE A 375 -5.68 1.12 5.30
CA PHE A 375 -4.82 1.47 6.44
C PHE A 375 -3.62 2.34 6.06
N MET A 376 -3.42 2.62 4.76
CA MET A 376 -2.28 3.37 4.23
C MET A 376 -2.70 4.79 3.86
N ASP A 377 -1.95 5.80 4.31
CA ASP A 377 -2.16 7.19 3.87
C ASP A 377 -1.95 7.38 2.37
N LYS A 378 -1.02 6.59 1.81
CA LYS A 378 -0.73 6.55 0.38
C LYS A 378 -0.41 5.13 -0.05
N VAL A 379 -1.23 4.60 -0.97
CA VAL A 379 -0.99 3.28 -1.57
C VAL A 379 0.21 3.37 -2.53
N PRO A 380 1.25 2.53 -2.36
CA PRO A 380 2.37 2.50 -3.29
C PRO A 380 1.93 2.05 -4.69
N ASP A 381 2.47 2.68 -5.75
CA ASP A 381 2.10 2.37 -7.14
C ASP A 381 2.26 0.89 -7.52
N PHE A 382 3.24 0.20 -6.94
CA PHE A 382 3.46 -1.21 -7.23
C PHE A 382 2.32 -2.11 -6.71
N VAL A 383 1.66 -1.73 -5.61
CA VAL A 383 0.50 -2.46 -5.07
C VAL A 383 -0.69 -2.37 -6.03
N ASN A 384 -0.91 -1.18 -6.60
CA ASN A 384 -1.98 -0.95 -7.57
C ASN A 384 -1.79 -1.71 -8.90
N LYS A 385 -0.53 -2.04 -9.23
CA LYS A 385 -0.16 -2.79 -10.46
C LYS A 385 -0.17 -4.30 -10.25
N LEU A 386 -0.35 -4.76 -9.01
CA LEU A 386 -0.37 -6.19 -8.67
C LEU A 386 -1.79 -6.73 -8.80
N GLU A 387 -1.99 -7.71 -9.67
CA GLU A 387 -3.24 -8.43 -9.84
C GLU A 387 -3.07 -9.85 -9.29
N LEU A 388 -3.85 -10.18 -8.27
CA LEU A 388 -3.80 -11.47 -7.59
C LEU A 388 -5.08 -12.25 -7.87
N PRO A 389 -5.04 -13.60 -7.91
CA PRO A 389 -6.23 -14.44 -7.95
C PRO A 389 -7.00 -14.35 -6.62
N ASN A 390 -8.24 -14.86 -6.59
CA ASN A 390 -9.09 -14.80 -5.40
C ASN A 390 -8.48 -15.47 -4.16
N ASN A 391 -7.71 -16.55 -4.36
CA ASN A 391 -6.94 -17.20 -3.29
C ASN A 391 -5.45 -17.15 -3.65
N PRO A 392 -4.77 -16.04 -3.36
CA PRO A 392 -3.39 -15.88 -3.74
C PRO A 392 -2.47 -16.75 -2.87
N ALA A 393 -1.57 -17.49 -3.50
CA ALA A 393 -0.49 -18.17 -2.80
C ALA A 393 0.58 -17.12 -2.41
N ILE A 394 0.42 -16.55 -1.22
CA ILE A 394 1.30 -15.51 -0.68
C ILE A 394 1.86 -15.98 0.66
N ASP A 395 3.15 -15.78 0.87
CA ASP A 395 3.83 -15.93 2.15
C ASP A 395 4.84 -14.80 2.28
N VAL A 396 4.48 -13.78 3.08
CA VAL A 396 5.34 -12.63 3.37
C VAL A 396 5.64 -12.61 4.86
N LYS A 397 6.91 -12.71 5.20
CA LYS A 397 7.39 -12.63 6.59
C LYS A 397 8.19 -11.36 6.75
N ILE A 398 7.70 -10.46 7.59
CA ILE A 398 8.30 -9.15 7.82
C ILE A 398 8.56 -8.90 9.31
N LYS A 399 9.64 -8.22 9.59
CA LYS A 399 9.93 -7.62 10.90
C LYS A 399 10.16 -6.14 10.71
N GLY A 400 9.70 -5.36 11.65
CA GLY A 400 9.85 -3.92 11.55
C GLY A 400 10.04 -3.25 12.90
N THR A 401 10.62 -2.06 12.85
CA THR A 401 10.80 -1.16 13.98
C THR A 401 10.48 0.25 13.54
N GLY A 402 10.07 1.11 14.47
CA GLY A 402 9.79 2.50 14.18
C GLY A 402 9.27 3.25 15.40
N ASN A 403 8.85 4.50 15.20
CA ASN A 403 8.18 5.29 16.21
C ASN A 403 6.79 5.69 15.71
N PHE A 404 5.77 5.44 16.51
CA PHE A 404 4.36 5.71 16.15
C PHE A 404 4.10 7.20 15.83
N ASN A 405 4.82 8.10 16.51
CA ASN A 405 4.69 9.54 16.29
C ASN A 405 5.50 10.05 15.07
N ASP A 406 6.42 9.24 14.55
CA ASP A 406 7.20 9.58 13.36
C ASP A 406 7.27 8.39 12.39
N PRO A 407 6.30 8.26 11.46
CA PRO A 407 6.26 7.18 10.46
C PRO A 407 7.52 7.10 9.59
N LYS A 408 8.31 8.18 9.55
CA LYS A 408 9.56 8.22 8.76
C LYS A 408 10.68 7.37 9.36
N THR A 409 10.55 6.95 10.61
CA THR A 409 11.51 6.08 11.30
C THR A 409 11.27 4.60 11.04
N VAL A 410 10.17 4.26 10.35
CA VAL A 410 9.80 2.86 10.09
C VAL A 410 10.80 2.19 9.16
N ASN A 411 11.38 1.10 9.64
CA ASN A 411 12.25 0.22 8.88
C ASN A 411 11.69 -1.19 8.94
N THR A 412 11.63 -1.85 7.80
CA THR A 412 11.18 -3.25 7.72
C THR A 412 12.18 -4.10 6.97
N ILE A 413 12.27 -5.35 7.37
CA ILE A 413 13.06 -6.38 6.70
C ILE A 413 12.23 -7.66 6.63
N GLY A 414 12.32 -8.38 5.54
CA GLY A 414 11.54 -9.61 5.41
C GLY A 414 11.84 -10.42 4.17
N THR A 415 11.04 -11.46 3.98
CA THR A 415 11.04 -12.33 2.80
C THR A 415 9.65 -12.38 2.22
N PHE A 416 9.56 -12.56 0.92
CA PHE A 416 8.29 -12.77 0.24
C PHE A 416 8.35 -13.94 -0.72
N THR A 417 7.24 -14.65 -0.80
CA THR A 417 6.96 -15.65 -1.83
C THR A 417 5.56 -15.37 -2.35
N LEU A 418 5.46 -15.17 -3.65
CA LEU A 418 4.19 -14.98 -4.36
C LEU A 418 4.05 -16.11 -5.36
N GLY A 419 2.89 -16.71 -5.42
CA GLY A 419 2.51 -17.66 -6.46
C GLY A 419 2.12 -16.95 -7.75
N SER A 420 1.31 -17.61 -8.57
CA SER A 420 0.85 -17.04 -9.82
C SER A 420 0.09 -15.73 -9.63
N CYS A 421 0.53 -14.70 -10.34
CA CYS A 421 -0.04 -13.34 -10.29
C CYS A 421 0.23 -12.62 -11.61
N LYS A 422 -0.33 -11.40 -11.76
CA LYS A 422 0.08 -10.48 -12.82
C LYS A 422 0.62 -9.20 -12.21
N TYR A 423 1.62 -8.65 -12.83
CA TYR A 423 2.13 -7.33 -12.50
C TYR A 423 2.07 -6.43 -13.74
N ASN A 424 1.37 -5.31 -13.63
CA ASN A 424 1.10 -4.41 -14.76
C ASN A 424 0.52 -5.15 -15.99
N GLY A 425 -0.46 -6.05 -15.74
CA GLY A 425 -1.09 -6.90 -16.77
C GLY A 425 -0.22 -8.07 -17.27
N THR A 426 1.03 -8.16 -16.85
CA THR A 426 1.99 -9.19 -17.32
C THR A 426 2.08 -10.36 -16.35
N PRO A 427 1.87 -11.61 -16.79
CA PRO A 427 1.81 -12.76 -15.91
C PRO A 427 3.19 -13.15 -15.34
N LEU A 428 3.17 -13.54 -14.07
CA LEU A 428 4.24 -14.21 -13.33
C LEU A 428 3.72 -15.55 -12.82
N THR A 429 4.54 -16.59 -12.86
CA THR A 429 4.20 -17.90 -12.27
C THR A 429 4.59 -17.97 -10.80
N ALA A 430 5.69 -17.30 -10.42
CA ALA A 430 6.11 -17.13 -9.04
C ALA A 430 7.04 -15.92 -8.89
N ALA A 431 7.11 -15.38 -7.68
CA ALA A 431 8.11 -14.39 -7.31
C ALA A 431 8.60 -14.65 -5.88
N THR A 432 9.91 -14.61 -5.66
CA THR A 432 10.53 -14.79 -4.35
C THR A 432 11.63 -13.78 -4.13
N GLY A 433 11.93 -13.48 -2.88
CA GLY A 433 13.02 -12.58 -2.56
C GLY A 433 13.04 -12.10 -1.12
N LYS A 434 14.03 -11.29 -0.82
CA LYS A 434 14.13 -10.55 0.44
C LYS A 434 13.84 -9.09 0.18
N ILE A 435 13.15 -8.45 1.10
CA ILE A 435 12.79 -7.03 1.03
C ILE A 435 13.28 -6.32 2.29
N GLN A 436 13.83 -5.15 2.09
CA GLN A 436 14.11 -4.20 3.16
C GLN A 436 13.52 -2.84 2.73
N SER A 437 12.73 -2.24 3.58
CA SER A 437 12.16 -0.92 3.34
C SER A 437 12.60 0.06 4.42
N SER A 438 12.88 1.28 4.01
CA SER A 438 13.16 2.42 4.88
C SER A 438 12.43 3.64 4.34
N LYS A 439 12.51 4.77 5.04
CA LYS A 439 11.94 6.05 4.61
C LYS A 439 12.32 6.45 3.17
N GLU A 440 13.54 6.15 2.77
CA GLU A 440 14.12 6.67 1.52
C GLU A 440 14.16 5.63 0.40
N SER A 441 14.17 4.35 0.75
CA SER A 441 14.41 3.30 -0.23
C SER A 441 13.74 1.97 0.10
N ILE A 442 13.41 1.25 -0.97
CA ILE A 442 13.07 -0.17 -0.93
C ILE A 442 14.22 -0.93 -1.59
N THR A 443 14.77 -1.89 -0.87
CA THR A 443 15.82 -2.77 -1.36
C THR A 443 15.29 -4.19 -1.50
N LEU A 444 15.39 -4.75 -2.68
CA LEU A 444 15.16 -6.16 -2.96
C LEU A 444 16.52 -6.86 -3.06
N THR A 445 16.69 -8.00 -2.40
CA THR A 445 17.91 -8.81 -2.47
C THR A 445 17.57 -10.27 -2.74
N ASP A 446 18.45 -10.97 -3.45
CA ASP A 446 18.30 -12.39 -3.76
C ASP A 446 16.93 -12.72 -4.34
N PHE A 447 16.42 -11.87 -5.23
CA PHE A 447 15.08 -12.04 -5.77
C PHE A 447 15.06 -12.83 -7.07
N ARG A 448 13.96 -13.52 -7.28
CA ARG A 448 13.68 -14.30 -8.49
C ARG A 448 12.22 -14.12 -8.88
N LEU A 449 12.02 -13.86 -10.17
CA LEU A 449 10.72 -13.75 -10.83
C LEU A 449 10.63 -14.86 -11.86
N ASP A 450 9.76 -15.82 -11.66
CA ASP A 450 9.55 -16.93 -12.57
C ASP A 450 8.40 -16.62 -13.55
N ARG A 451 8.55 -17.08 -14.75
CA ARG A 451 7.60 -16.96 -15.85
C ARG A 451 7.45 -18.29 -16.56
N GLU A 452 6.42 -18.43 -17.38
CA GLU A 452 6.19 -19.62 -18.18
C GLU A 452 7.39 -19.95 -19.10
N GLU A 453 7.98 -18.92 -19.71
CA GLU A 453 9.11 -19.08 -20.63
C GLU A 453 10.50 -19.07 -19.96
N GLY A 454 10.60 -18.73 -18.68
CA GLY A 454 11.89 -18.65 -18.00
C GLY A 454 11.87 -17.85 -16.70
N TYR A 455 12.93 -17.11 -16.40
CA TYR A 455 13.06 -16.39 -15.14
C TYR A 455 13.92 -15.13 -15.25
N LEU A 456 13.74 -14.23 -14.31
CA LEU A 456 14.65 -13.12 -13.97
C LEU A 456 15.07 -13.28 -12.52
N SER A 457 16.36 -13.09 -12.23
CA SER A 457 16.89 -13.09 -10.87
C SER A 457 17.86 -11.94 -10.68
N GLY A 458 17.96 -11.43 -9.47
CA GLY A 458 18.88 -10.34 -9.18
C GLY A 458 19.45 -10.45 -7.77
N ASN A 459 20.71 -10.05 -7.63
CA ASN A 459 21.35 -10.01 -6.34
C ASN A 459 20.82 -8.83 -5.51
N LYS A 460 20.60 -7.67 -6.16
CA LYS A 460 20.11 -6.48 -5.49
C LYS A 460 19.44 -5.51 -6.47
N ALA A 461 18.31 -4.94 -6.03
CA ALA A 461 17.69 -3.77 -6.64
C ALA A 461 17.35 -2.77 -5.55
N VAL A 462 17.76 -1.52 -5.69
CA VAL A 462 17.50 -0.43 -4.74
C VAL A 462 16.64 0.62 -5.43
N ILE A 463 15.43 0.81 -4.91
CA ILE A 463 14.47 1.79 -5.40
C ILE A 463 14.48 2.96 -4.43
N ASN A 464 14.89 4.14 -4.87
CA ASN A 464 14.77 5.36 -4.08
C ASN A 464 13.37 5.96 -4.27
N ILE A 465 12.61 6.02 -3.18
CA ILE A 465 11.20 6.44 -3.19
C ILE A 465 11.06 7.94 -3.49
N ASN A 466 12.05 8.76 -3.10
CA ASN A 466 11.99 10.21 -3.20
C ASN A 466 12.25 10.71 -4.61
N ASN A 467 13.29 10.18 -5.27
CA ASN A 467 13.74 10.65 -6.57
C ASN A 467 13.39 9.70 -7.73
N GLY A 468 12.96 8.48 -7.46
CA GLY A 468 12.58 7.50 -8.48
C GLY A 468 13.78 6.82 -9.15
N LEU A 469 14.96 6.91 -8.58
CA LEU A 469 16.13 6.19 -9.07
C LEU A 469 16.08 4.72 -8.66
N VAL A 470 16.33 3.83 -9.61
CA VAL A 470 16.39 2.38 -9.41
C VAL A 470 17.78 1.89 -9.76
N ASN A 471 18.53 1.43 -8.78
CA ASN A 471 19.85 0.86 -8.96
C ASN A 471 19.76 -0.67 -9.02
N LEU A 472 20.20 -1.25 -10.13
CA LEU A 472 20.11 -2.67 -10.47
C LEU A 472 21.50 -3.30 -10.42
N HIS A 473 21.67 -4.36 -9.64
CA HIS A 473 22.94 -5.07 -9.50
C HIS A 473 22.78 -6.54 -9.89
N GLN A 474 23.50 -6.96 -10.94
CA GLN A 474 23.56 -8.33 -11.38
C GLN A 474 22.16 -8.97 -11.59
N ILE A 475 21.34 -8.29 -12.39
CA ILE A 475 20.07 -8.86 -12.84
C ILE A 475 20.37 -9.77 -14.01
N ASN A 476 20.04 -11.03 -13.88
CA ASN A 476 20.27 -12.07 -14.90
C ASN A 476 18.98 -12.84 -15.14
N GLY A 477 18.82 -13.34 -16.34
CA GLY A 477 17.66 -14.17 -16.60
C GLY A 477 17.60 -14.75 -17.99
N LYS A 478 16.57 -15.55 -18.20
CA LYS A 478 16.26 -16.15 -19.47
C LYS A 478 14.79 -15.85 -19.78
N VAL A 479 14.56 -14.76 -20.50
CA VAL A 479 13.22 -14.23 -20.82
C VAL A 479 13.20 -13.58 -22.19
N TYR A 480 12.02 -13.46 -22.77
CA TYR A 480 11.84 -12.65 -23.96
C TYR A 480 11.91 -11.16 -23.63
N PRO A 481 12.78 -10.38 -24.26
CA PRO A 481 12.99 -8.96 -23.94
C PRO A 481 11.71 -8.11 -24.05
N ASP A 482 10.86 -8.36 -25.05
CA ASP A 482 9.58 -7.68 -25.25
C ASP A 482 8.64 -7.93 -24.06
N LYS A 483 8.51 -9.19 -23.65
CA LYS A 483 7.66 -9.57 -22.51
C LYS A 483 8.22 -9.06 -21.18
N ALA A 484 9.53 -9.03 -21.01
CA ALA A 484 10.15 -8.45 -19.83
C ALA A 484 9.94 -6.92 -19.77
N ALA A 485 10.01 -6.24 -20.92
CA ALA A 485 9.77 -4.81 -21.01
C ALA A 485 8.35 -4.39 -20.67
N SER A 486 7.37 -5.27 -20.85
CA SER A 486 5.97 -4.98 -20.53
C SER A 486 5.71 -4.70 -19.02
N TYR A 487 6.60 -5.12 -18.13
CA TYR A 487 6.52 -4.77 -16.71
C TYR A 487 6.75 -3.28 -16.43
N PHE A 488 7.48 -2.60 -17.35
CA PHE A 488 7.93 -1.23 -17.15
C PHE A 488 7.26 -0.24 -18.09
N SER A 489 7.16 -0.56 -19.39
CA SER A 489 6.64 0.35 -20.42
C SER A 489 5.99 -0.40 -21.57
N SER A 490 4.77 0.01 -21.93
CA SER A 490 4.05 -0.50 -23.09
C SER A 490 4.70 -0.08 -24.43
N GLU A 491 5.33 1.10 -24.46
CA GLU A 491 6.03 1.63 -25.63
C GLU A 491 7.26 0.80 -25.94
N VAL A 492 8.05 0.48 -24.90
CA VAL A 492 9.23 -0.37 -25.02
C VAL A 492 8.84 -1.77 -25.47
N ASN A 493 7.80 -2.33 -24.89
CA ASN A 493 7.26 -3.62 -25.32
C ASN A 493 6.96 -3.60 -26.83
N LYS A 494 6.14 -2.64 -27.31
CA LYS A 494 5.81 -2.49 -28.72
C LYS A 494 7.02 -2.42 -29.63
N ALA A 495 8.06 -1.74 -29.18
CA ALA A 495 9.29 -1.63 -29.93
C ALA A 495 10.05 -2.94 -30.06
N LEU A 496 10.10 -3.69 -28.97
CA LEU A 496 10.80 -4.96 -28.91
C LEU A 496 10.06 -6.11 -29.58
N THR A 497 8.74 -5.99 -29.82
CA THR A 497 7.97 -7.02 -30.55
C THR A 497 8.47 -7.32 -31.96
N LYS A 498 9.23 -6.40 -32.57
CA LYS A 498 9.87 -6.60 -33.87
C LYS A 498 11.08 -7.54 -33.82
N TYR A 499 11.59 -7.80 -32.61
CA TYR A 499 12.76 -8.67 -32.38
C TYR A 499 12.28 -9.98 -31.75
N GLN A 500 11.89 -10.92 -32.57
CA GLN A 500 11.28 -12.18 -32.13
C GLN A 500 12.33 -13.28 -31.97
N PHE A 501 12.71 -13.56 -30.75
CA PHE A 501 13.56 -14.71 -30.44
C PHE A 501 12.73 -16.01 -30.50
N LYS A 502 13.27 -17.05 -31.15
CA LYS A 502 12.64 -18.38 -31.18
C LYS A 502 12.66 -19.07 -29.81
N ALA A 503 13.68 -18.78 -28.99
CA ALA A 503 13.78 -19.20 -27.60
C ALA A 503 14.27 -18.02 -26.76
N PRO A 504 13.86 -17.91 -25.45
CA PRO A 504 14.26 -16.79 -24.61
C PRO A 504 15.77 -16.67 -24.54
N PRO A 505 16.35 -15.50 -24.86
CA PRO A 505 17.79 -15.25 -24.70
C PRO A 505 18.15 -15.17 -23.21
N PHE A 506 19.40 -15.44 -22.91
CA PHE A 506 19.98 -15.07 -21.63
C PHE A 506 20.30 -13.58 -21.64
N ILE A 507 19.79 -12.87 -20.62
CA ILE A 507 20.03 -11.41 -20.48
C ILE A 507 20.76 -11.08 -19.19
N THR A 508 21.51 -9.99 -19.23
CA THR A 508 22.13 -9.39 -18.04
C THR A 508 21.84 -7.90 -18.04
N LEU A 509 21.51 -7.34 -16.88
CA LEU A 509 21.17 -5.94 -16.71
C LEU A 509 21.85 -5.40 -15.45
N ASN A 510 22.60 -4.31 -15.58
CA ASN A 510 23.26 -3.62 -14.48
C ASN A 510 23.15 -2.11 -14.68
N GLY A 511 23.10 -1.36 -13.58
CA GLY A 511 23.20 0.08 -13.63
C GLY A 511 22.07 0.82 -12.95
N LEU A 512 21.97 2.10 -13.23
CA LEU A 512 21.02 3.05 -12.67
C LEU A 512 19.93 3.39 -13.71
N VAL A 513 18.69 3.32 -13.29
CA VAL A 513 17.53 3.75 -14.09
C VAL A 513 16.87 4.93 -13.42
N ASP A 514 16.76 6.05 -14.11
CA ASP A 514 15.98 7.21 -13.71
C ASP A 514 14.56 7.08 -14.29
N THR A 515 13.60 6.74 -13.41
CA THR A 515 12.21 6.50 -13.84
C THR A 515 11.41 7.80 -14.08
N LYS A 516 11.98 8.98 -13.78
CA LYS A 516 11.29 10.28 -13.91
C LYS A 516 11.63 11.03 -15.19
N ASN A 517 12.91 11.16 -15.50
CA ASN A 517 13.37 12.00 -16.61
C ASN A 517 14.55 11.45 -17.41
N ASN A 518 15.07 10.29 -17.07
CA ASN A 518 16.19 9.59 -17.68
C ASN A 518 17.57 10.27 -17.68
N LEU A 519 17.69 11.49 -17.20
CA LEU A 519 18.95 12.23 -17.23
C LEU A 519 20.09 11.53 -16.48
N GLN A 520 19.73 10.77 -15.45
CA GLN A 520 20.69 10.02 -14.62
C GLN A 520 20.74 8.52 -14.94
N THR A 521 20.05 8.08 -16.00
CA THR A 521 20.11 6.67 -16.42
C THR A 521 21.51 6.31 -16.88
N ASP A 522 22.07 5.26 -16.28
CA ASP A 522 23.33 4.65 -16.66
C ASP A 522 23.16 3.12 -16.60
N LEU A 523 22.82 2.53 -17.74
CA LEU A 523 22.33 1.16 -17.85
C LEU A 523 23.11 0.36 -18.86
N ASP A 524 23.63 -0.77 -18.43
CA ASP A 524 24.23 -1.79 -19.27
C ASP A 524 23.27 -2.99 -19.43
N PHE A 525 22.80 -3.21 -20.63
CA PHE A 525 21.99 -4.37 -21.00
C PHE A 525 22.76 -5.26 -21.99
N THR A 526 22.87 -6.54 -21.70
CA THR A 526 23.46 -7.52 -22.63
C THR A 526 22.50 -8.68 -22.86
N PHE A 527 22.58 -9.27 -24.03
CA PHE A 527 21.85 -10.51 -24.33
C PHE A 527 22.69 -11.47 -25.15
N ILE A 528 22.48 -12.76 -24.95
CA ILE A 528 23.10 -13.85 -25.71
C ILE A 528 22.02 -14.90 -25.98
N SER A 529 21.91 -15.32 -27.26
CA SER A 529 21.02 -16.41 -27.62
C SER A 529 21.79 -17.50 -28.40
N LYS A 530 21.48 -18.74 -28.13
CA LYS A 530 21.90 -19.90 -28.93
C LYS A 530 20.83 -20.30 -29.94
N SER A 531 19.81 -19.50 -30.11
CA SER A 531 18.66 -19.69 -30.98
C SER A 531 18.56 -18.51 -31.94
N THR A 532 17.63 -18.58 -32.88
CA THR A 532 17.44 -17.55 -33.89
C THR A 532 16.70 -16.33 -33.35
N LEU A 533 17.07 -15.17 -33.85
CA LEU A 533 16.36 -13.92 -33.76
C LEU A 533 15.74 -13.60 -35.12
N ASN A 534 14.42 -13.49 -35.17
CA ASN A 534 13.71 -12.99 -36.34
C ASN A 534 13.50 -11.49 -36.17
N THR A 535 13.87 -10.74 -37.16
CA THR A 535 13.60 -9.30 -37.26
C THR A 535 13.21 -8.95 -38.71
N GLU A 536 12.75 -7.76 -38.91
CA GLU A 536 12.38 -7.27 -40.23
C GLU A 536 13.36 -6.16 -40.65
N LEU A 537 13.89 -6.31 -41.83
CA LEU A 537 14.64 -5.27 -42.49
C LEU A 537 14.15 -5.16 -43.94
N LEU A 538 13.80 -3.95 -44.40
CA LEU A 538 13.35 -3.72 -45.73
C LEU A 538 12.07 -4.55 -46.10
N GLU A 539 11.12 -4.65 -45.14
CA GLU A 539 9.92 -5.48 -45.22
C GLU A 539 10.25 -6.98 -45.44
N LYS A 540 11.52 -7.36 -45.31
CA LYS A 540 11.97 -8.73 -45.42
C LYS A 540 12.34 -9.27 -44.06
N ARG A 541 11.91 -10.50 -43.81
CA ARG A 541 12.24 -11.22 -42.59
C ARG A 541 13.70 -11.66 -42.63
N LEU A 542 14.47 -11.15 -41.67
CA LEU A 542 15.84 -11.61 -41.43
C LEU A 542 15.84 -12.64 -40.31
N VAL A 543 16.60 -13.69 -40.51
CA VAL A 543 16.85 -14.74 -39.52
C VAL A 543 18.30 -14.67 -39.13
N ILE A 544 18.56 -14.21 -37.90
CA ILE A 544 19.91 -14.06 -37.34
C ILE A 544 20.13 -15.22 -36.38
N ASP A 545 21.16 -16.01 -36.64
CA ASP A 545 21.55 -17.13 -35.79
C ASP A 545 22.58 -16.67 -34.74
N ASN A 546 22.51 -17.28 -33.54
CA ASN A 546 23.42 -17.03 -32.44
C ASN A 546 23.62 -15.53 -32.11
N PRO A 547 22.56 -14.72 -32.05
CA PRO A 547 22.71 -13.28 -31.81
C PRO A 547 23.19 -13.01 -30.40
N LYS A 548 24.12 -12.07 -30.26
CA LYS A 548 24.56 -11.48 -29.00
C LYS A 548 24.70 -9.97 -29.18
N GLY A 549 24.36 -9.23 -28.11
CA GLY A 549 24.40 -7.80 -28.21
C GLY A 549 24.52 -7.11 -26.85
N THR A 550 24.92 -5.85 -26.90
CA THR A 550 24.99 -4.94 -25.76
C THR A 550 24.28 -3.65 -26.13
N VAL A 551 23.56 -3.11 -25.17
CA VAL A 551 22.96 -1.77 -25.24
C VAL A 551 23.38 -1.02 -23.99
N LYS A 552 24.04 0.13 -24.18
CA LYS A 552 24.43 1.02 -23.09
C LYS A 552 23.68 2.31 -23.20
N ILE A 553 23.09 2.72 -22.10
CA ILE A 553 22.40 4.00 -21.98
C ILE A 553 23.17 4.82 -20.94
N ASN A 554 23.65 5.99 -21.32
CA ASN A 554 24.29 6.90 -20.39
C ASN A 554 23.66 8.28 -20.56
N GLY A 555 22.70 8.56 -19.69
CA GLY A 555 21.84 9.75 -19.79
C GLY A 555 21.13 9.80 -21.15
N GLU A 556 21.53 10.75 -21.98
CA GLU A 556 20.97 10.99 -23.29
C GLU A 556 21.66 10.21 -24.45
N ASN A 557 22.72 9.49 -24.14
CA ASN A 557 23.46 8.70 -25.12
C ASN A 557 23.05 7.23 -25.06
N LEU A 558 22.86 6.65 -26.23
CA LEU A 558 22.60 5.25 -26.44
C LEU A 558 23.62 4.66 -27.36
N ASP A 559 24.34 3.64 -26.90
CA ASP A 559 25.28 2.85 -27.68
C ASP A 559 24.76 1.43 -27.85
N VAL A 560 24.89 0.89 -29.05
CA VAL A 560 24.44 -0.47 -29.42
C VAL A 560 25.58 -1.21 -30.08
N ALA A 561 25.81 -2.45 -29.66
CA ALA A 561 26.64 -3.39 -30.37
C ALA A 561 25.87 -4.69 -30.57
N LEU A 562 25.87 -5.23 -31.77
CA LEU A 562 25.16 -6.46 -32.17
C LEU A 562 26.08 -7.33 -33.04
N GLU A 563 26.17 -8.59 -32.71
CA GLU A 563 26.86 -9.59 -33.50
C GLU A 563 25.95 -10.80 -33.73
N GLY A 564 26.12 -11.47 -34.85
CA GLY A 564 25.35 -12.68 -35.15
C GLY A 564 25.77 -13.31 -36.47
N GLU A 565 25.17 -14.44 -36.77
CA GLU A 565 25.33 -15.13 -38.04
C GLU A 565 24.15 -14.81 -38.94
N PHE A 566 24.39 -14.49 -40.20
CA PHE A 566 23.37 -14.21 -41.17
C PHE A 566 23.79 -14.74 -42.54
N VAL A 567 22.90 -15.43 -43.23
CA VAL A 567 23.10 -16.04 -44.54
C VAL A 567 24.48 -16.74 -44.70
N GLY A 568 24.84 -17.56 -43.71
CA GLY A 568 26.07 -18.35 -43.70
C GLY A 568 27.37 -17.59 -43.38
N GLY A 569 27.27 -16.31 -43.07
CA GLY A 569 28.43 -15.48 -42.65
C GLY A 569 28.17 -14.82 -41.31
N VAL A 570 29.08 -13.96 -40.87
CA VAL A 570 29.02 -13.23 -39.58
C VAL A 570 28.95 -11.73 -39.83
N PHE A 571 28.16 -11.04 -39.03
CA PHE A 571 28.15 -9.59 -39.03
C PHE A 571 28.42 -9.04 -37.63
N LYS A 572 28.97 -7.84 -37.61
CA LYS A 572 29.14 -6.98 -36.42
C LYS A 572 28.58 -5.62 -36.74
N HIS A 573 27.75 -5.12 -35.81
CA HIS A 573 27.18 -3.79 -35.87
C HIS A 573 27.52 -3.04 -34.58
N ILE A 574 27.97 -1.80 -34.75
CA ILE A 574 28.08 -0.84 -33.65
C ILE A 574 27.35 0.44 -34.07
N GLY A 575 26.68 1.06 -33.12
CA GLY A 575 25.97 2.31 -33.39
C GLY A 575 25.74 3.12 -32.13
N SER A 576 25.58 4.43 -32.31
CA SER A 576 25.32 5.36 -31.24
C SER A 576 24.40 6.47 -31.68
N ILE A 577 23.62 7.00 -30.70
CA ILE A 577 22.73 8.16 -30.88
C ILE A 577 22.69 8.99 -29.61
N ASN A 578 22.68 10.32 -29.78
CA ASN A 578 22.28 11.23 -28.71
C ASN A 578 20.80 11.60 -28.84
N LEU A 579 20.01 11.23 -27.84
CA LEU A 579 18.53 11.36 -27.84
C LEU A 579 18.04 12.79 -27.57
N SER A 580 18.88 13.64 -26.98
CA SER A 580 18.55 15.06 -26.68
C SER A 580 19.03 16.04 -27.74
N ALA A 581 19.85 15.58 -28.70
CA ALA A 581 20.33 16.45 -29.76
C ALA A 581 19.16 17.05 -30.54
N LYS A 582 19.25 18.33 -30.87
CA LYS A 582 18.23 19.04 -31.67
C LYS A 582 17.97 18.35 -33.01
N GLU A 583 19.05 17.89 -33.65
CA GLU A 583 18.99 17.05 -34.82
C GLU A 583 19.58 15.67 -34.45
N LYS A 584 18.74 14.67 -34.43
CA LYS A 584 19.13 13.34 -34.01
C LYS A 584 19.70 12.55 -35.18
N HIS A 585 20.92 12.06 -34.98
CA HIS A 585 21.63 11.25 -35.96
C HIS A 585 22.02 9.92 -35.31
N TYR A 586 21.70 8.84 -35.97
CA TYR A 586 22.23 7.52 -35.62
C TYR A 586 23.53 7.32 -36.36
N ASN A 587 24.64 7.25 -35.65
CA ASN A 587 25.95 6.94 -36.21
C ASN A 587 26.21 5.44 -36.08
N GLY A 588 26.55 4.76 -37.12
CA GLY A 588 26.73 3.33 -37.07
C GLY A 588 27.76 2.80 -38.04
N ARG A 589 28.22 1.56 -37.81
CA ARG A 589 29.08 0.80 -38.68
C ARG A 589 28.66 -0.65 -38.71
N ILE A 590 28.59 -1.24 -39.88
CA ILE A 590 28.31 -2.67 -40.10
C ILE A 590 29.48 -3.29 -40.80
N GLN A 591 30.01 -4.37 -40.25
CA GLN A 591 30.99 -5.23 -40.85
C GLN A 591 30.34 -6.58 -41.17
N ALA A 592 30.47 -7.04 -42.37
CA ALA A 592 29.91 -8.32 -42.84
C ALA A 592 31.07 -9.17 -43.43
N ASP A 593 31.16 -10.40 -42.95
CA ASP A 593 32.19 -11.35 -43.40
C ASP A 593 31.55 -12.66 -43.84
N ASN A 594 31.95 -13.13 -44.98
CA ASN A 594 31.60 -14.46 -45.55
C ASN A 594 30.10 -14.70 -45.79
N PHE A 595 29.31 -13.67 -46.11
CA PHE A 595 27.89 -13.86 -46.48
C PHE A 595 27.77 -14.65 -47.77
N GLN A 596 26.89 -15.64 -47.78
CA GLN A 596 26.58 -16.39 -49.02
C GLN A 596 25.78 -15.48 -49.97
N PHE A 597 26.33 -15.10 -51.08
CA PHE A 597 25.74 -14.14 -52.02
C PHE A 597 24.36 -14.60 -52.52
N GLY A 598 24.22 -15.90 -52.85
CA GLY A 598 22.96 -16.44 -53.27
C GLY A 598 21.84 -16.31 -52.23
N ASP A 599 22.15 -16.61 -50.98
CA ASP A 599 21.21 -16.50 -49.89
C ASP A 599 20.89 -15.05 -49.57
N LEU A 600 21.89 -14.17 -49.66
CA LEU A 600 21.73 -12.74 -49.47
C LEU A 600 20.74 -12.15 -50.50
N VAL A 601 20.95 -12.40 -51.78
CA VAL A 601 20.07 -11.88 -52.85
C VAL A 601 18.67 -12.51 -52.79
N ASN A 602 18.57 -13.78 -52.41
CA ASN A 602 17.28 -14.47 -52.22
C ASN A 602 16.49 -13.94 -51.06
N THR A 603 17.15 -13.50 -49.97
CA THR A 603 16.51 -12.85 -48.81
C THR A 603 15.75 -11.58 -49.24
N PHE A 604 16.22 -10.90 -50.28
CA PHE A 604 15.64 -9.70 -50.86
C PHE A 604 14.82 -9.99 -52.16
N ASP A 605 14.33 -11.24 -52.34
CA ASP A 605 13.49 -11.74 -53.46
C ASP A 605 14.13 -11.67 -54.85
N PHE A 606 15.43 -11.51 -54.95
CA PHE A 606 16.14 -11.57 -56.21
C PHE A 606 16.36 -13.02 -56.64
N LYS A 607 15.34 -13.80 -56.88
CA LYS A 607 15.40 -15.24 -57.28
C LYS A 607 16.57 -15.56 -58.20
N SER A 608 17.78 -15.60 -57.68
CA SER A 608 19.01 -15.85 -58.43
C SER A 608 19.69 -17.13 -57.91
N LYS A 609 20.00 -18.04 -58.81
CA LYS A 609 20.86 -19.19 -58.52
C LYS A 609 22.31 -18.79 -58.67
N THR A 610 22.77 -17.86 -57.85
CA THR A 610 24.17 -17.42 -57.88
C THR A 610 24.91 -17.91 -56.66
N ASN A 611 26.16 -18.22 -56.79
CA ASN A 611 27.08 -18.49 -55.71
C ASN A 611 27.97 -17.27 -55.50
N GLY A 612 28.73 -17.27 -54.47
CA GLY A 612 29.71 -16.23 -54.14
C GLY A 612 29.71 -15.88 -52.69
N ILE A 613 30.75 -15.19 -52.26
CA ILE A 613 30.95 -14.75 -50.89
C ILE A 613 31.04 -13.24 -50.87
N VAL A 614 30.19 -12.61 -50.07
CA VAL A 614 30.17 -11.15 -49.86
C VAL A 614 30.76 -10.81 -48.53
N GLY A 615 31.61 -9.79 -48.52
CA GLY A 615 32.11 -9.10 -47.33
C GLY A 615 32.01 -7.60 -47.54
N GLY A 616 31.97 -6.84 -46.44
CA GLY A 616 31.90 -5.40 -46.54
C GLY A 616 32.03 -4.70 -45.19
N ASP A 617 32.30 -3.43 -45.27
CA ASP A 617 32.40 -2.54 -44.13
C ASP A 617 31.76 -1.19 -44.49
N VAL A 618 30.72 -0.80 -43.80
CA VAL A 618 29.92 0.39 -44.11
C VAL A 618 29.74 1.20 -42.84
N GLY A 619 30.25 2.41 -42.83
CA GLY A 619 30.02 3.43 -41.81
C GLY A 619 28.95 4.42 -42.30
N PHE A 620 28.03 4.79 -41.42
CA PHE A 620 26.93 5.66 -41.77
C PHE A 620 26.53 6.61 -40.63
N LYS A 621 25.98 7.73 -41.02
CA LYS A 621 25.33 8.72 -40.15
C LYS A 621 23.94 9.00 -40.75
N ILE A 622 22.90 8.60 -40.04
CA ILE A 622 21.50 8.66 -40.50
C ILE A 622 20.75 9.67 -39.72
N PRO A 623 20.22 10.75 -40.33
CA PRO A 623 19.28 11.64 -39.66
C PRO A 623 17.94 10.90 -39.45
N ILE A 624 17.43 10.93 -38.21
CA ILE A 624 16.24 10.14 -37.82
C ILE A 624 14.98 10.58 -38.56
N ASP A 625 14.86 11.90 -38.79
CA ASP A 625 13.66 12.49 -39.39
C ASP A 625 13.67 12.35 -40.93
N GLU A 626 14.84 12.28 -41.55
CA GLU A 626 14.99 12.18 -42.99
C GLU A 626 16.01 11.07 -43.35
N PRO A 627 15.70 9.80 -43.11
CA PRO A 627 16.66 8.72 -43.17
C PRO A 627 17.25 8.47 -44.58
N LYS A 628 16.57 8.87 -45.64
CA LYS A 628 17.09 8.80 -47.01
C LYS A 628 18.25 9.77 -47.26
N LYS A 629 18.42 10.80 -46.42
CA LYS A 629 19.52 11.79 -46.54
C LYS A 629 20.76 11.41 -45.71
N TRP A 630 21.03 10.12 -45.59
CA TRP A 630 22.16 9.65 -44.79
C TRP A 630 23.50 10.00 -45.40
N ASP A 631 24.50 10.19 -44.55
CA ASP A 631 25.91 10.34 -44.92
C ASP A 631 26.65 9.04 -44.56
N GLY A 632 27.72 8.71 -45.32
CA GLY A 632 28.50 7.54 -44.98
C GLY A 632 29.53 7.20 -46.03
N GLU A 633 30.26 6.14 -45.76
CA GLU A 633 31.21 5.55 -46.70
C GLU A 633 31.36 4.06 -46.46
N GLY A 634 31.67 3.32 -47.50
CA GLY A 634 31.83 1.91 -47.36
C GLY A 634 32.57 1.24 -48.51
N ASN A 635 32.92 0.00 -48.20
CA ASN A 635 33.49 -0.91 -49.23
C ASN A 635 32.72 -2.24 -49.15
N ILE A 636 32.47 -2.81 -50.29
CA ILE A 636 31.84 -4.13 -50.44
C ILE A 636 32.71 -4.97 -51.39
N SER A 637 32.86 -6.23 -51.05
CA SER A 637 33.59 -7.18 -51.90
C SER A 637 32.73 -8.42 -52.20
N LEU A 638 32.84 -8.92 -53.38
CA LEU A 638 32.22 -10.19 -53.83
C LEU A 638 33.29 -11.10 -54.45
N THR A 639 33.39 -12.31 -53.95
CA THR A 639 34.32 -13.32 -54.47
C THR A 639 33.55 -14.50 -55.07
N GLN A 640 33.94 -14.91 -56.23
CA GLN A 640 33.33 -16.06 -56.99
C GLN A 640 31.80 -15.94 -57.15
N GLY A 641 31.30 -14.75 -57.46
CA GLY A 641 29.88 -14.47 -57.62
C GLY A 641 29.53 -13.79 -58.95
N ASN A 642 28.25 -13.92 -59.35
CA ASN A 642 27.78 -13.22 -60.54
C ASN A 642 27.33 -11.79 -60.14
N VAL A 643 28.09 -10.78 -60.53
CA VAL A 643 27.80 -9.36 -60.24
C VAL A 643 26.52 -8.87 -60.92
N PHE A 644 26.05 -9.53 -61.97
CA PHE A 644 24.81 -9.17 -62.66
C PHE A 644 23.57 -9.73 -61.99
N ALA A 645 23.73 -10.51 -60.95
CA ALA A 645 22.66 -10.76 -60.00
C ALA A 645 22.28 -9.53 -59.15
N ILE A 646 23.15 -8.48 -59.17
CA ILE A 646 22.82 -7.19 -58.57
C ILE A 646 21.90 -6.42 -59.52
N PRO A 647 20.70 -6.01 -59.11
CA PRO A 647 19.70 -5.49 -60.01
C PRO A 647 20.10 -4.28 -60.86
N ILE A 648 20.90 -3.37 -60.26
CA ILE A 648 21.38 -2.18 -60.99
C ILE A 648 22.26 -2.56 -62.20
N LEU A 649 22.98 -3.67 -62.12
CA LEU A 649 23.90 -4.17 -63.16
C LEU A 649 23.25 -5.25 -64.03
N GLY A 650 22.16 -5.86 -63.60
CA GLY A 650 21.47 -6.93 -64.34
C GLY A 650 21.15 -6.58 -65.80
N PRO A 651 20.57 -5.39 -66.07
CA PRO A 651 20.23 -4.99 -67.45
C PRO A 651 21.41 -4.83 -68.42
N ILE A 652 22.62 -4.67 -67.90
CA ILE A 652 23.81 -4.58 -68.75
C ILE A 652 24.31 -6.00 -69.25
N SER A 653 23.92 -7.06 -68.56
CA SER A 653 24.32 -8.43 -68.81
C SER A 653 24.02 -8.95 -70.27
N PRO A 654 22.81 -8.80 -70.81
CA PRO A 654 22.51 -9.13 -72.16
C PRO A 654 23.34 -8.34 -73.19
N ILE A 655 23.56 -7.04 -72.87
CA ILE A 655 24.35 -6.15 -73.73
C ILE A 655 25.79 -6.65 -73.80
N ILE A 656 26.40 -6.99 -72.66
CA ILE A 656 27.73 -7.56 -72.61
C ILE A 656 27.83 -8.86 -73.42
N SER A 657 26.88 -9.75 -73.23
CA SER A 657 26.85 -11.02 -73.96
C SER A 657 26.78 -10.83 -75.48
N SER A 658 26.00 -9.85 -75.93
CA SER A 658 25.87 -9.55 -77.37
C SER A 658 27.12 -8.94 -77.95
N VAL A 659 27.79 -8.01 -77.23
CA VAL A 659 29.00 -7.33 -77.71
C VAL A 659 30.22 -8.24 -77.76
N LEU A 660 30.32 -9.18 -76.82
CA LEU A 660 31.41 -10.11 -76.72
C LEU A 660 31.21 -11.33 -77.66
N LEU A 661 30.09 -11.41 -78.37
CA LEU A 661 29.67 -12.56 -79.17
C LEU A 661 29.77 -13.89 -78.42
N GLU A 662 29.68 -13.88 -77.16
CA GLU A 662 29.75 -14.97 -76.19
C GLU A 662 28.48 -15.02 -75.36
N PRO A 663 27.50 -15.95 -75.67
CA PRO A 663 26.18 -15.96 -75.00
C PRO A 663 26.21 -16.02 -73.50
N LYS A 664 27.29 -16.52 -72.93
CA LYS A 664 27.46 -16.69 -71.50
C LYS A 664 28.38 -15.60 -70.84
N ALA A 665 29.02 -14.73 -71.66
CA ALA A 665 29.97 -13.77 -71.12
C ALA A 665 29.34 -12.79 -70.06
N GLY A 666 28.16 -12.30 -70.35
CA GLY A 666 27.42 -11.42 -69.40
C GLY A 666 26.94 -12.12 -68.16
N TYR A 667 27.03 -13.46 -68.11
CA TYR A 667 26.68 -14.24 -66.92
C TYR A 667 27.86 -14.89 -66.25
N SER A 668 29.11 -14.48 -66.63
CA SER A 668 30.30 -15.06 -66.05
C SER A 668 30.48 -14.70 -64.56
N ILE A 669 30.88 -15.70 -63.79
CA ILE A 669 31.20 -15.54 -62.40
C ILE A 669 32.43 -14.65 -62.24
N ALA A 670 32.33 -13.55 -61.50
CA ALA A 670 33.48 -12.73 -61.15
C ALA A 670 34.37 -13.47 -60.13
N LYS A 671 35.67 -13.54 -60.43
CA LYS A 671 36.67 -14.03 -59.48
C LYS A 671 36.71 -13.14 -58.24
N SER A 672 36.61 -11.81 -58.45
CA SER A 672 36.47 -10.82 -57.40
C SER A 672 35.75 -9.59 -57.95
N ALA A 673 34.89 -8.99 -57.13
CA ALA A 673 34.37 -7.64 -57.37
C ALA A 673 34.55 -6.80 -56.09
N LYS A 674 34.79 -5.53 -56.26
CA LYS A 674 34.92 -4.55 -55.18
C LYS A 674 34.17 -3.29 -55.55
N ALA A 675 33.54 -2.69 -54.55
CA ALA A 675 32.88 -1.39 -54.67
C ALA A 675 33.28 -0.52 -53.50
N THR A 676 33.68 0.70 -53.77
CA THR A 676 33.91 1.73 -52.76
C THR A 676 32.98 2.91 -53.04
N PHE A 677 32.29 3.36 -52.05
CA PHE A 677 31.33 4.47 -52.19
C PHE A 677 31.40 5.45 -51.03
N LYS A 678 30.93 6.66 -51.29
CA LYS A 678 30.72 7.69 -50.30
C LYS A 678 29.40 8.37 -50.52
N THR A 679 28.61 8.46 -49.46
CA THR A 679 27.28 9.06 -49.50
C THR A 679 27.29 10.39 -48.75
N ARG A 680 26.70 11.42 -49.33
CA ARG A 680 26.45 12.72 -48.70
C ARG A 680 25.02 13.15 -49.00
N ASN A 681 24.27 13.42 -47.94
CA ASN A 681 22.88 13.88 -48.02
C ASN A 681 22.03 12.98 -48.96
N GLY A 682 22.23 11.64 -48.86
CA GLY A 682 21.52 10.64 -49.69
C GLY A 682 22.02 10.53 -51.13
N LEU A 683 23.01 11.32 -51.53
CA LEU A 683 23.69 11.16 -52.83
C LEU A 683 24.90 10.24 -52.64
N MET A 684 24.83 9.01 -53.12
CA MET A 684 25.87 8.00 -53.05
C MET A 684 26.77 8.12 -54.30
N ASN A 685 28.01 8.51 -54.11
CA ASN A 685 29.05 8.49 -55.13
C ASN A 685 29.73 7.11 -55.14
N LEU A 686 29.63 6.38 -56.24
CA LEU A 686 30.37 5.17 -56.48
C LEU A 686 31.76 5.59 -56.96
N ILE A 687 32.76 5.54 -56.09
CA ILE A 687 34.12 6.04 -56.34
C ILE A 687 34.87 5.08 -57.22
N ASP A 688 34.76 3.80 -56.92
CA ASP A 688 35.45 2.72 -57.65
C ASP A 688 34.59 1.45 -57.54
N PHE A 689 34.19 0.95 -58.70
CA PHE A 689 33.63 -0.39 -58.82
C PHE A 689 34.44 -1.15 -59.82
N GLN A 690 34.93 -2.31 -59.42
CA GLN A 690 35.69 -3.21 -60.32
C GLN A 690 35.17 -4.63 -60.12
N ALA A 691 34.85 -5.29 -61.24
CA ALA A 691 34.54 -6.71 -61.24
C ALA A 691 35.40 -7.43 -62.25
N LEU A 692 36.21 -8.39 -61.79
CA LEU A 692 37.13 -9.18 -62.56
C LEU A 692 36.52 -10.53 -62.88
N THR A 693 36.22 -10.74 -64.17
CA THR A 693 35.73 -12.01 -64.65
C THR A 693 36.83 -12.70 -65.52
N PRO A 694 36.66 -13.98 -65.92
CA PRO A 694 37.58 -14.61 -66.86
C PRO A 694 37.65 -13.88 -68.21
N SER A 695 36.51 -13.34 -68.67
CA SER A 695 36.37 -12.76 -70.00
C SER A 695 36.58 -11.26 -70.09
N PHE A 696 36.37 -10.52 -68.97
CA PHE A 696 36.46 -9.06 -68.95
C PHE A 696 36.73 -8.48 -67.55
N LEU A 697 37.14 -7.26 -67.53
CA LEU A 697 37.17 -6.36 -66.34
C LEU A 697 36.11 -5.28 -66.54
N LEU A 698 35.11 -5.28 -65.65
CA LEU A 698 34.08 -4.24 -65.60
C LEU A 698 34.48 -3.16 -64.51
N ARG A 699 34.51 -1.94 -64.91
CA ARG A 699 34.69 -0.78 -64.02
C ARG A 699 33.47 0.11 -64.12
N SER A 700 33.04 0.70 -62.97
CA SER A 700 31.96 1.67 -62.98
C SER A 700 32.21 2.76 -61.96
N ASN A 701 31.76 3.96 -62.28
CA ASN A 701 31.74 5.11 -61.38
C ASN A 701 30.47 5.95 -61.65
N GLY A 702 30.22 6.92 -60.82
CA GLY A 702 29.04 7.76 -60.94
C GLY A 702 28.28 7.92 -59.59
N TYR A 703 27.04 8.21 -59.68
CA TYR A 703 26.25 8.44 -58.46
C TYR A 703 24.86 7.80 -58.52
N ILE A 704 24.38 7.48 -57.31
CA ILE A 704 23.00 6.99 -57.03
C ILE A 704 22.38 8.02 -56.10
N ASN A 705 21.29 8.64 -56.57
CA ASN A 705 20.49 9.50 -55.69
C ASN A 705 19.45 8.68 -54.96
N LEU A 706 19.62 8.44 -53.70
CA LEU A 706 18.74 7.64 -52.85
C LEU A 706 17.45 8.38 -52.48
N VAL A 707 17.45 9.72 -52.46
CA VAL A 707 16.31 10.58 -52.21
C VAL A 707 15.32 10.48 -53.38
N ASP A 708 15.83 10.75 -54.61
CA ASP A 708 15.04 10.74 -55.85
C ASP A 708 14.94 9.34 -56.49
N GLN A 709 15.66 8.37 -55.94
CA GLN A 709 15.73 7.01 -56.44
C GLN A 709 16.18 6.91 -57.91
N LYS A 710 17.19 7.66 -58.29
CA LYS A 710 17.73 7.75 -59.64
C LYS A 710 19.20 7.37 -59.68
N ILE A 711 19.65 6.79 -60.80
CA ILE A 711 21.02 6.49 -61.08
C ILE A 711 21.58 7.37 -62.18
N ASN A 712 22.86 7.66 -62.08
CA ASN A 712 23.70 8.17 -63.16
C ASN A 712 25.10 7.57 -63.03
N LEU A 713 25.28 6.40 -63.70
CA LEU A 713 26.49 5.60 -63.60
C LEU A 713 27.14 5.52 -64.99
N GLU A 714 28.44 5.49 -65.01
CA GLU A 714 29.19 5.13 -66.20
C GLU A 714 29.91 3.76 -65.99
N ALA A 715 29.80 2.88 -66.93
CA ALA A 715 30.45 1.58 -66.89
C ALA A 715 31.40 1.38 -68.09
N GLU A 716 32.57 0.92 -67.81
CA GLU A 716 33.59 0.61 -68.82
C GLU A 716 33.95 -0.88 -68.71
N MET A 717 33.91 -1.53 -69.81
CA MET A 717 34.25 -2.95 -69.87
C MET A 717 35.52 -3.16 -70.75
N ASN A 718 36.52 -3.82 -70.19
CA ASN A 718 37.73 -4.19 -70.83
C ASN A 718 37.83 -5.71 -71.02
N ALA A 719 37.91 -6.19 -72.28
CA ALA A 719 38.02 -7.59 -72.56
C ALA A 719 39.39 -8.18 -72.10
N ARG A 720 39.44 -9.46 -71.77
CA ARG A 720 40.59 -10.14 -71.19
C ARG A 720 40.82 -11.51 -71.95
N GLY A 721 42.07 -12.08 -71.86
CA GLY A 721 42.38 -13.35 -72.43
C GLY A 721 42.54 -13.26 -73.90
N HIS A 722 42.17 -14.33 -74.65
CA HIS A 722 42.24 -14.34 -76.07
C HIS A 722 41.39 -13.29 -76.80
N LEU A 723 40.32 -12.83 -76.13
CA LEU A 723 39.52 -11.71 -76.61
C LEU A 723 40.28 -10.38 -76.68
N ASN A 724 41.35 -10.24 -75.93
CA ASN A 724 42.19 -9.03 -75.88
C ASN A 724 43.01 -8.85 -77.15
N LEU A 725 43.36 -9.97 -77.87
CA LEU A 725 44.16 -9.90 -79.08
C LEU A 725 43.34 -9.44 -80.32
N VAL A 726 42.04 -9.70 -80.33
CA VAL A 726 41.16 -9.32 -81.43
C VAL A 726 40.42 -7.99 -81.13
N GLY A 727 40.25 -7.64 -79.85
CA GLY A 727 39.36 -6.53 -79.35
C GLY A 727 40.06 -5.25 -78.86
N TRP A 728 41.37 -5.11 -79.04
CA TRP A 728 42.09 -3.93 -78.53
C TRP A 728 41.58 -2.54 -79.07
N PRO A 729 41.10 -2.41 -80.26
CA PRO A 729 40.37 -1.25 -80.72
C PRO A 729 38.94 -1.16 -80.17
N LEU A 730 38.28 -2.36 -79.84
CA LEU A 730 36.92 -2.47 -79.37
C LEU A 730 36.79 -2.22 -77.83
N SER A 731 37.86 -2.52 -77.06
CA SER A 731 37.79 -2.35 -75.59
C SER A 731 37.60 -0.92 -75.16
N ARG A 732 38.10 0.07 -75.88
CA ARG A 732 37.88 1.52 -75.64
C ARG A 732 36.50 1.99 -76.04
N LEU A 733 35.71 1.15 -76.72
CA LEU A 733 34.35 1.47 -77.23
C LEU A 733 33.26 0.91 -76.35
N LEU A 734 33.55 0.10 -75.34
CA LEU A 734 32.56 -0.56 -74.46
C LEU A 734 32.33 0.30 -73.22
N ARG A 735 31.83 1.52 -73.46
CA ARG A 735 31.40 2.42 -72.39
C ARG A 735 29.88 2.56 -72.45
N TYR A 736 29.26 2.44 -71.31
CA TYR A 736 27.83 2.51 -71.14
C TYR A 736 27.45 3.54 -70.06
N LYS A 737 26.34 4.23 -70.27
CA LYS A 737 25.75 5.14 -69.33
C LYS A 737 24.43 4.55 -68.81
N GLY A 738 24.38 4.35 -67.47
CA GLY A 738 23.18 3.92 -66.75
C GLY A 738 22.45 5.12 -66.19
N THR A 739 21.18 5.31 -66.59
CA THR A 739 20.31 6.43 -66.11
C THR A 739 18.93 5.86 -65.82
N GLY A 740 18.08 6.72 -65.24
CA GLY A 740 16.70 6.36 -64.91
C GLY A 740 16.46 6.07 -63.44
N LEU A 741 15.34 5.44 -63.18
CA LEU A 741 14.97 5.05 -61.83
C LEU A 741 15.84 3.89 -61.39
N LEU A 742 16.10 3.80 -60.09
CA LEU A 742 16.83 2.72 -59.48
C LEU A 742 16.10 1.36 -59.68
N SER A 743 14.78 1.41 -59.78
CA SER A 743 13.91 0.23 -60.10
C SER A 743 13.93 -0.19 -61.56
N GLU A 744 14.17 0.77 -62.46
CA GLU A 744 14.18 0.54 -63.92
C GLU A 744 15.38 1.23 -64.56
N PRO A 745 16.63 0.76 -64.30
CA PRO A 745 17.83 1.36 -64.84
C PRO A 745 17.93 1.13 -66.33
N LYS A 746 18.17 2.19 -67.10
CA LYS A 746 18.40 2.15 -68.57
C LYS A 746 19.89 2.31 -68.85
N TRP A 747 20.47 1.36 -69.58
CA TRP A 747 21.84 1.38 -69.97
C TRP A 747 22.00 1.62 -71.50
N GLU A 748 22.74 2.68 -71.86
CA GLU A 748 22.96 3.08 -73.23
C GLU A 748 24.47 3.19 -73.54
N PRO A 749 24.94 2.78 -74.69
CA PRO A 749 26.33 2.97 -75.08
C PRO A 749 26.64 4.48 -75.26
N ILE A 750 27.84 4.90 -74.80
CA ILE A 750 28.21 6.31 -74.87
C ILE A 750 28.78 6.64 -76.24
N ASN A 751 29.50 5.73 -76.88
CA ASN A 751 30.28 5.94 -78.15
C ASN A 751 29.93 5.01 -79.26
N PHE A 752 28.87 4.28 -79.31
CA PHE A 752 28.51 3.31 -80.36
C PHE A 752 26.99 3.28 -80.60
N SER A 753 26.62 3.37 -81.89
CA SER A 753 25.29 2.98 -82.34
C SER A 753 25.22 1.46 -82.45
N VAL A 754 24.76 0.78 -81.38
CA VAL A 754 24.46 -0.66 -81.45
C VAL A 754 23.31 -0.85 -82.40
N PRO A 755 23.36 -1.75 -83.39
CA PRO A 755 22.26 -2.05 -84.26
C PRO A 755 20.98 -2.35 -83.39
N ARG A 756 19.88 -1.73 -83.80
CA ARG A 756 18.57 -1.82 -83.01
C ARG A 756 18.12 -3.26 -82.73
N GLY A 757 18.55 -4.28 -83.50
CA GLY A 757 18.22 -5.72 -83.32
C GLY A 757 18.82 -6.29 -82.00
N ILE A 758 19.98 -5.83 -81.60
CA ILE A 758 20.69 -6.35 -80.38
C ILE A 758 20.03 -5.87 -79.08
N ILE A 759 19.47 -4.66 -79.11
CA ILE A 759 18.78 -4.05 -77.95
C ILE A 759 17.41 -4.73 -77.77
N ALA A 760 16.70 -5.11 -78.88
CA ALA A 760 15.40 -5.72 -78.82
C ALA A 760 15.43 -7.16 -78.24
N ASP A 761 16.49 -7.91 -78.44
CA ASP A 761 16.65 -9.24 -77.83
C ASP A 761 17.03 -9.19 -76.32
N GLY A 762 17.73 -8.11 -75.90
CA GLY A 762 18.02 -7.82 -74.53
C GLY A 762 16.73 -7.50 -73.72
N GLU A 763 15.84 -6.75 -74.34
CA GLU A 763 14.55 -6.40 -73.66
C GLU A 763 13.59 -7.60 -73.50
N LYS A 764 13.68 -8.59 -74.43
CA LYS A 764 12.88 -9.82 -74.33
C LYS A 764 13.33 -10.75 -73.18
N LEU A 765 14.60 -10.78 -72.89
CA LEU A 765 15.17 -11.54 -71.78
C LEU A 765 14.87 -10.88 -70.39
N LEU A 766 14.71 -9.58 -70.36
CA LEU A 766 14.37 -8.81 -69.13
C LEU A 766 12.91 -8.93 -68.72
N LYS A 767 12.00 -9.27 -69.65
CA LYS A 767 10.56 -9.37 -69.33
C LYS A 767 10.18 -10.65 -68.61
N SER A 768 11.06 -11.56 -68.28
CA SER A 768 10.76 -12.82 -67.60
C SER A 768 11.01 -12.86 -66.10
N SER A 769 11.52 -11.79 -65.48
CA SER A 769 11.65 -11.69 -64.00
C SER A 769 11.77 -10.20 -63.67
N ASN A 770 10.76 -9.69 -63.00
CA ASN A 770 10.65 -8.29 -62.63
C ASN A 770 11.44 -8.02 -61.31
N PRO A 771 12.77 -7.74 -61.40
CA PRO A 771 13.57 -7.42 -60.20
C PRO A 771 13.40 -5.98 -59.75
N ALA A 772 12.60 -5.19 -60.55
CA ALA A 772 12.65 -3.73 -60.50
C ALA A 772 11.78 -3.10 -59.39
N GLU A 773 10.83 -3.84 -58.83
CA GLU A 773 9.90 -3.28 -57.84
C GLU A 773 10.43 -3.22 -56.41
N ILE A 774 11.61 -3.85 -56.13
CA ILE A 774 12.08 -4.14 -54.77
C ILE A 774 13.20 -3.19 -54.29
N ILE A 775 13.97 -2.60 -55.20
CA ILE A 775 15.16 -1.81 -54.86
C ILE A 775 14.83 -0.43 -54.26
N PRO A 776 13.82 0.33 -54.72
CA PRO A 776 13.51 1.64 -54.17
C PRO A 776 13.03 1.57 -52.73
N GLU A 777 12.25 0.57 -52.38
CA GLU A 777 11.79 0.29 -51.03
C GLU A 777 12.97 -0.18 -50.15
N ALA A 778 13.81 -1.06 -50.67
CA ALA A 778 14.94 -1.66 -49.98
C ALA A 778 15.94 -0.59 -49.45
N ILE A 779 16.27 0.40 -50.22
CA ILE A 779 17.26 1.43 -49.85
C ILE A 779 16.63 2.51 -48.92
N GLY A 780 15.29 2.70 -49.01
CA GLY A 780 14.58 3.63 -48.15
C GLY A 780 14.22 3.10 -46.75
N ILE A 781 14.25 1.78 -46.56
CA ILE A 781 13.73 1.12 -45.37
C ILE A 781 14.79 0.89 -44.29
N ILE A 782 16.08 0.73 -44.64
CA ILE A 782 17.19 0.63 -43.65
C ILE A 782 17.07 1.80 -42.64
N PRO A 783 16.96 3.05 -43.10
CA PRO A 783 16.71 4.22 -42.22
C PRO A 783 15.42 4.13 -41.45
N ASN A 784 14.31 3.66 -42.04
CA ASN A 784 13.02 3.55 -41.34
C ASN A 784 13.04 2.50 -40.20
N THR A 785 13.74 1.39 -40.39
CA THR A 785 13.92 0.35 -39.37
C THR A 785 14.74 0.89 -38.20
N ILE A 786 15.82 1.62 -38.49
CA ILE A 786 16.63 2.30 -37.47
C ILE A 786 15.78 3.37 -36.78
N GLN A 787 15.03 4.20 -37.51
CA GLN A 787 14.14 5.21 -36.95
C GLN A 787 13.09 4.59 -36.00
N ASN A 788 12.47 3.48 -36.42
CA ASN A 788 11.49 2.80 -35.57
C ASN A 788 12.13 2.22 -34.30
N SER A 789 13.34 1.66 -34.42
CA SER A 789 14.10 1.14 -33.27
C SER A 789 14.52 2.26 -32.32
N ILE A 790 14.90 3.41 -32.83
CA ILE A 790 15.26 4.59 -32.04
C ILE A 790 14.03 5.21 -31.37
N LYS A 791 12.91 5.38 -32.07
CA LYS A 791 11.65 5.83 -31.47
C LYS A 791 11.20 4.94 -30.31
N ALA A 792 11.48 3.68 -30.44
CA ALA A 792 11.25 2.69 -29.41
C ALA A 792 12.15 2.89 -28.18
N LEU A 793 13.41 3.17 -28.39
CA LEU A 793 14.37 3.45 -27.34
C LEU A 793 14.17 4.85 -26.74
N GLU A 794 13.68 5.83 -27.51
CA GLU A 794 13.24 7.13 -27.00
C GLU A 794 12.07 7.02 -26.04
N SER A 795 11.15 6.09 -26.26
CA SER A 795 10.04 5.85 -25.34
C SER A 795 10.48 5.23 -24.01
N LEU A 796 11.64 4.58 -23.98
CA LEU A 796 12.33 4.16 -22.75
C LEU A 796 12.87 5.36 -21.97
N THR A 797 13.23 6.41 -22.67
CA THR A 797 14.04 7.50 -22.13
C THR A 797 13.25 8.81 -21.91
N LEU A 798 12.05 8.99 -22.46
CA LEU A 798 11.28 10.21 -22.32
C LEU A 798 10.10 10.02 -21.35
N PRO A 799 9.85 10.95 -20.43
CA PRO A 799 8.67 10.89 -19.57
C PRO A 799 7.40 10.99 -20.40
N ASN A 800 6.45 10.17 -20.06
CA ASN A 800 5.13 10.06 -20.68
C ASN A 800 4.40 11.43 -20.70
N GLN A 801 4.54 12.22 -21.76
CA GLN A 801 3.85 13.51 -21.91
C GLN A 801 2.35 13.38 -22.22
N SER A 802 1.82 12.16 -22.26
CA SER A 802 0.41 11.91 -22.63
C SER A 802 -0.61 12.11 -21.49
N LYS A 803 -0.22 12.70 -20.33
CA LYS A 803 -1.15 13.00 -19.22
C LYS A 803 -1.25 14.50 -18.93
N ARG A 804 -1.42 15.35 -19.96
CA ARG A 804 -1.92 16.71 -19.77
C ARG A 804 -2.91 17.06 -20.87
N ASN A 805 -4.11 16.53 -20.75
CA ASN A 805 -5.33 17.15 -21.27
C ASN A 805 -6.52 16.53 -20.55
N PHE A 806 -6.65 16.81 -19.26
CA PHE A 806 -7.92 16.74 -18.56
C PHE A 806 -8.48 18.15 -18.55
N ASN A 807 -9.41 18.40 -19.45
CA ASN A 807 -10.20 19.62 -19.48
C ASN A 807 -11.33 19.48 -18.43
N PRO A 808 -11.37 20.25 -17.34
CA PRO A 808 -12.41 20.17 -16.34
C PRO A 808 -13.61 21.03 -16.75
N LYS A 809 -14.36 20.60 -17.75
CA LYS A 809 -15.69 21.16 -18.09
C LYS A 809 -16.49 20.10 -18.82
N ASP A 810 -17.11 19.21 -18.05
CA ASP A 810 -18.40 18.60 -18.39
C ASP A 810 -18.91 17.88 -17.15
N ASN A 811 -19.62 18.64 -16.36
CA ASN A 811 -20.50 18.18 -15.30
C ASN A 811 -21.88 17.94 -15.94
N PRO A 812 -22.44 16.77 -15.96
CA PRO A 812 -23.88 16.62 -16.14
C PRO A 812 -24.54 16.75 -14.77
N LYS A 813 -25.33 17.80 -14.65
CA LYS A 813 -26.30 17.99 -13.59
C LYS A 813 -27.33 16.86 -13.61
N GLU A 814 -27.65 16.44 -12.42
CA GLU A 814 -28.94 15.98 -11.88
C GLU A 814 -30.08 15.71 -12.84
N SER A 815 -30.70 14.57 -12.63
CA SER A 815 -32.17 14.54 -12.45
C SER A 815 -32.55 13.44 -11.44
N VAL A 816 -33.10 13.91 -10.37
CA VAL A 816 -34.03 13.40 -9.38
C VAL A 816 -35.04 12.38 -9.98
N GLU A 817 -35.08 11.21 -9.41
CA GLU A 817 -36.29 10.61 -8.73
C GLU A 817 -35.87 9.47 -7.81
#